data_7caafcb245a953ba862bc3894419a93b
#
_entry.id   7caafcb245a953ba862bc3894419a93b
#
_cell.length_a   1.000
_cell.length_b   1.000
_cell.length_c   1.000
_cell.angle_alpha   90.00
_cell.angle_beta   90.00
_cell.angle_gamma   90.00
#
_symmetry.space_group_name_H-M   'P 1'
#
loop_
_entity.id
_entity.type
_entity.pdbx_description
1 polymer ?
#
loop_
_entity_poly.entity_id
_entity_poly.type
_entity_poly.pdbx_seq_one_letter_code
_entity_poly.pdbx_strand_id
1 'polypeptide(L)'
;MKQIALFLVIIALAATSCEGEDFPIYNMDFPGEMPGGQQAVANLKDPGLTWSADSYEATIGADNSFPTLTNTYKVGITYESSQPNVATVDGNGAVTLVAAGTTVIKASSAANETYSASSDSYILTVLSTSGSETGDGSLTFASTGDPSSDDDISTTTFKGRITITYSETGDATVKGDSYGYVTVDGNKVTVNNEGGEVLIYELTGTTSNGFFKVYGAKKQAIVLNGVNITNPDGAALNNQNKKRTFIVVNGNNTLSDSESAAYDKEGEEDLKAVLFSEAQLIFSGSGLLTVNALNKQDKSAIATDDYIRLMDSPTIKLNSGSSAGHGLKGKDYVQLTSGSLIVSTAAALKKGITSDDYVIVEGGTHMVSVSGGVAYDEEDSEYSGTAGIKADNYFAMTGGSLTIKNTCNGGKGINAGSYDFDSENHTLSDSYITGGTLTVTTTGREEQDVSAKGIKIGWVTKSGSGNNEKVTGNAGKLIISGGTVTVKSAGGEGLEVKGDLTFDGGETYVSSTSDDAINCQGDLTVNNGFVYAFSAGNDAMDSNGNTNLNGGYVMAICTKGNPEVAIDANTEEGKKLYINKGATLVAYGGLENGYSTSQSVYSISGTAGSWNALHNGKSFIAAFKAPSNISSFIDSAPSLSNGYKGVTVSGESKCNGVWATEGISGGSSVSLSNYTGGNGGPGGNGGGRPGGW
;
A
#
# COMPACT_ATOMS: atom_id res chain seq x y z
N MET A 1 -7.83 49.79 17.46
CA MET A 1 -7.31 49.72 16.08
C MET A 1 -5.88 49.23 16.13
N LYS A 2 -5.69 47.95 15.94
CA LYS A 2 -4.52 47.28 15.34
C LYS A 2 -4.93 45.84 15.21
N GLN A 3 -4.99 45.40 13.97
CA GLN A 3 -5.36 44.08 13.54
C GLN A 3 -4.27 43.10 14.00
N ILE A 4 -4.66 42.03 14.66
CA ILE A 4 -3.83 40.84 14.87
C ILE A 4 -4.01 40.00 13.61
N ALA A 5 -2.97 39.96 12.80
CA ALA A 5 -2.90 39.06 11.64
C ALA A 5 -2.68 37.63 12.15
N LEU A 6 -3.67 36.80 11.91
CA LEU A 6 -3.57 35.35 12.07
C LEU A 6 -2.60 34.83 11.00
N PHE A 7 -1.41 34.40 11.39
CA PHE A 7 -0.48 33.68 10.51
C PHE A 7 -1.01 32.25 10.32
N LEU A 8 -1.76 32.07 9.26
CA LEU A 8 -2.00 30.76 8.68
C LEU A 8 -0.68 30.35 7.99
N VAL A 9 0.11 29.49 8.61
CA VAL A 9 1.23 28.84 7.93
C VAL A 9 0.65 27.77 7.02
N ILE A 10 0.31 28.17 5.81
CA ILE A 10 0.18 27.24 4.70
C ILE A 10 1.60 26.85 4.33
N ILE A 11 2.02 25.66 4.73
CA ILE A 11 3.18 25.02 4.11
C ILE A 11 2.75 24.61 2.71
N ALA A 12 2.88 25.54 1.77
CA ALA A 12 2.97 25.17 0.38
C ALA A 12 4.26 24.34 0.26
N LEU A 13 4.17 23.05 -0.01
CA LEU A 13 5.29 22.32 -0.58
C LEU A 13 5.69 23.11 -1.83
N ALA A 14 6.80 23.80 -1.73
CA ALA A 14 7.49 24.26 -2.91
C ALA A 14 8.03 23.02 -3.62
N ALA A 15 7.24 22.47 -4.52
CA ALA A 15 7.79 21.77 -5.63
C ALA A 15 8.66 22.82 -6.33
N THR A 16 9.97 22.77 -6.14
CA THR A 16 10.90 23.42 -7.05
C THR A 16 10.64 22.77 -8.39
N SER A 17 9.84 23.44 -9.22
CA SER A 17 9.71 23.11 -10.61
C SER A 17 11.09 23.16 -11.23
N CYS A 18 11.63 22.02 -11.63
CA CYS A 18 12.43 22.02 -12.83
C CYS A 18 11.45 22.44 -13.93
N GLU A 19 11.60 23.69 -14.40
CA GLU A 19 10.99 24.12 -15.64
C GLU A 19 11.55 23.25 -16.76
N GLY A 20 10.73 22.48 -17.38
CA GLY A 20 11.08 21.70 -18.55
C GLY A 20 10.12 20.55 -18.76
N GLU A 21 9.11 20.81 -19.57
CA GLU A 21 8.19 19.90 -20.22
C GLU A 21 7.04 19.37 -19.34
N ASP A 22 5.84 19.73 -19.75
CA ASP A 22 4.59 19.08 -19.43
C ASP A 22 4.79 17.57 -19.54
N PHE A 23 4.82 16.89 -18.39
CA PHE A 23 4.72 15.45 -18.39
C PHE A 23 3.30 15.11 -18.83
N PRO A 24 3.09 14.58 -20.03
CA PRO A 24 1.79 14.06 -20.37
C PRO A 24 1.48 12.96 -19.37
N ILE A 25 0.36 13.09 -18.68
CA ILE A 25 -0.37 11.92 -18.19
C ILE A 25 -0.36 10.99 -19.39
N TYR A 26 0.36 9.87 -19.29
CA TYR A 26 0.43 8.91 -20.37
C TYR A 26 -0.98 8.34 -20.57
N ASN A 27 -1.78 9.03 -21.39
CA ASN A 27 -2.64 8.31 -22.28
C ASN A 27 -1.72 7.31 -22.97
N MET A 28 -1.99 6.03 -22.86
CA MET A 28 -1.25 5.02 -23.61
C MET A 28 -1.55 5.21 -25.10
N ASP A 29 -0.98 6.24 -25.72
CA ASP A 29 -0.87 6.37 -27.15
C ASP A 29 0.32 5.52 -27.57
N PHE A 30 0.05 4.35 -28.08
CA PHE A 30 1.07 3.49 -28.68
C PHE A 30 1.56 4.12 -30.00
N PRO A 31 2.86 4.45 -30.15
CA PRO A 31 3.40 4.78 -31.44
C PRO A 31 3.67 3.50 -32.21
N GLY A 32 2.85 3.23 -33.21
CA GLY A 32 3.03 2.11 -34.11
C GLY A 32 2.07 2.23 -35.29
N GLU A 33 2.36 3.13 -36.25
CA GLU A 33 1.76 3.03 -37.56
C GLU A 33 2.18 1.72 -38.21
N MET A 34 1.29 0.77 -38.29
CA MET A 34 1.38 -0.34 -39.25
C MET A 34 1.02 0.19 -40.64
N PRO A 35 1.77 -0.13 -41.68
CA PRO A 35 1.41 0.24 -43.03
C PRO A 35 0.29 -0.67 -43.52
N GLY A 36 -0.91 -0.13 -43.64
CA GLY A 36 -2.07 -0.82 -44.22
C GLY A 36 -3.37 -0.33 -43.62
N GLY A 37 -3.96 0.69 -44.23
CA GLY A 37 -5.16 1.43 -43.85
C GLY A 37 -6.24 0.66 -43.10
N GLN A 38 -6.36 0.93 -41.83
CA GLN A 38 -7.58 0.74 -41.07
C GLN A 38 -7.87 2.01 -40.26
N GLN A 39 -9.13 2.41 -40.25
CA GLN A 39 -9.62 3.59 -39.55
C GLN A 39 -9.15 3.60 -38.11
N ALA A 40 -8.67 4.72 -37.62
CA ALA A 40 -8.31 4.98 -36.23
C ALA A 40 -9.47 4.58 -35.33
N VAL A 41 -9.28 3.56 -34.50
CA VAL A 41 -10.14 3.27 -33.37
C VAL A 41 -9.97 4.43 -32.40
N ALA A 42 -11.05 5.11 -32.05
CA ALA A 42 -11.03 6.22 -31.11
C ALA A 42 -10.38 5.76 -29.79
N ASN A 43 -9.22 6.32 -29.45
CA ASN A 43 -8.65 6.17 -28.13
C ASN A 43 -9.65 6.70 -27.13
N LEU A 44 -10.15 5.84 -26.24
CA LEU A 44 -11.01 6.28 -25.16
C LEU A 44 -10.20 7.25 -24.30
N LYS A 45 -10.71 8.46 -24.14
CA LYS A 45 -10.06 9.47 -23.32
C LYS A 45 -10.27 9.14 -21.85
N ASP A 46 -9.27 9.41 -21.01
CA ASP A 46 -9.49 9.43 -19.58
C ASP A 46 -10.48 10.58 -19.26
N PRO A 47 -11.58 10.33 -18.55
CA PRO A 47 -12.49 11.38 -18.12
C PRO A 47 -11.87 12.33 -17.09
N GLY A 48 -10.70 12.02 -16.55
CA GLY A 48 -9.94 12.89 -15.64
C GLY A 48 -10.69 13.17 -14.34
N LEU A 49 -11.23 12.14 -13.71
CA LEU A 49 -11.85 12.30 -12.41
C LEU A 49 -10.79 12.62 -11.37
N THR A 50 -10.96 13.72 -10.64
CA THR A 50 -9.99 14.12 -9.60
C THR A 50 -10.71 14.82 -8.46
N TRP A 51 -10.47 14.35 -7.23
CA TRP A 51 -10.91 15.05 -6.04
C TRP A 51 -10.00 16.25 -5.75
N SER A 52 -10.58 17.31 -5.17
CA SER A 52 -9.82 18.53 -4.82
C SER A 52 -8.82 18.33 -3.67
N ALA A 53 -8.85 17.17 -3.01
CA ALA A 53 -7.91 16.77 -1.96
C ALA A 53 -7.86 15.26 -1.83
N ASP A 54 -6.70 14.71 -1.47
CA ASP A 54 -6.49 13.27 -1.22
C ASP A 54 -6.96 12.83 0.18
N SER A 55 -7.15 13.77 1.10
CA SER A 55 -7.69 13.54 2.44
C SER A 55 -8.45 14.75 2.98
N TYR A 56 -9.42 14.50 3.86
CA TYR A 56 -10.21 15.54 4.51
C TYR A 56 -10.60 15.13 5.93
N GLU A 57 -10.54 16.09 6.85
CA GLU A 57 -10.97 15.90 8.24
C GLU A 57 -12.32 16.61 8.44
N ALA A 58 -13.33 15.88 8.90
CA ALA A 58 -14.66 16.38 9.18
C ALA A 58 -15.03 16.12 10.64
N THR A 59 -15.71 17.06 11.27
CA THR A 59 -16.18 16.92 12.66
C THR A 59 -17.70 16.77 12.70
N ILE A 60 -18.21 15.76 13.42
CA ILE A 60 -19.63 15.53 13.58
C ILE A 60 -20.28 16.76 14.23
N GLY A 61 -21.35 17.28 13.61
CA GLY A 61 -22.09 18.43 14.12
C GLY A 61 -21.46 19.81 13.83
N ALA A 62 -20.33 19.86 13.13
CA ALA A 62 -19.72 21.08 12.63
C ALA A 62 -20.10 21.35 11.15
N ASP A 63 -19.91 22.58 10.70
CA ASP A 63 -19.99 22.91 9.27
C ASP A 63 -18.74 22.40 8.56
N ASN A 64 -18.90 21.40 7.70
CA ASN A 64 -17.80 20.76 6.97
C ASN A 64 -17.87 21.10 5.47
N SER A 65 -16.72 21.38 4.87
CA SER A 65 -16.58 21.65 3.42
C SER A 65 -15.85 20.50 2.76
N PHE A 66 -16.58 19.46 2.36
CA PHE A 66 -16.02 18.25 1.77
C PHE A 66 -15.28 18.51 0.44
N PRO A 67 -14.28 17.70 0.09
CA PRO A 67 -13.63 17.74 -1.22
C PRO A 67 -14.65 17.68 -2.36
N THR A 68 -14.38 18.40 -3.43
CA THR A 68 -15.22 18.43 -4.62
C THR A 68 -14.59 17.60 -5.73
N LEU A 69 -15.43 16.85 -6.45
CA LEU A 69 -14.98 16.04 -7.59
C LEU A 69 -14.96 16.90 -8.86
N THR A 70 -13.82 16.96 -9.52
CA THR A 70 -13.70 17.46 -10.89
C THR A 70 -14.17 16.36 -11.85
N ASN A 71 -15.18 16.65 -12.66
CA ASN A 71 -15.73 15.80 -13.71
C ASN A 71 -15.93 16.66 -14.95
N THR A 72 -14.84 16.98 -15.63
CA THR A 72 -14.79 17.93 -16.75
C THR A 72 -15.71 17.52 -17.90
N TYR A 73 -15.80 16.24 -18.16
CA TYR A 73 -16.55 15.71 -19.30
C TYR A 73 -17.95 15.22 -18.94
N LYS A 74 -18.39 15.45 -17.68
CA LYS A 74 -19.73 15.12 -17.18
C LYS A 74 -20.11 13.64 -17.41
N VAL A 75 -19.17 12.74 -17.20
CA VAL A 75 -19.46 11.30 -17.24
C VAL A 75 -20.32 10.91 -16.03
N GLY A 76 -21.08 9.83 -16.16
CA GLY A 76 -21.90 9.31 -15.04
C GLY A 76 -21.01 8.81 -13.91
N ILE A 77 -21.29 9.21 -12.68
CA ILE A 77 -20.49 8.86 -11.49
C ILE A 77 -21.29 7.96 -10.56
N THR A 78 -20.61 6.96 -10.03
CA THR A 78 -21.06 6.17 -8.88
C THR A 78 -20.16 6.50 -7.69
N TYR A 79 -20.77 6.77 -6.55
CA TYR A 79 -20.04 7.08 -5.30
C TYR A 79 -20.17 5.93 -4.31
N GLU A 80 -19.10 5.67 -3.57
CA GLU A 80 -19.03 4.61 -2.58
C GLU A 80 -18.25 5.05 -1.36
N SER A 81 -18.67 4.61 -0.18
CA SER A 81 -17.91 4.71 1.07
C SER A 81 -17.44 3.32 1.50
N SER A 82 -16.16 3.18 1.78
CA SER A 82 -15.60 1.90 2.23
C SER A 82 -16.07 1.50 3.64
N GLN A 83 -16.54 2.48 4.44
CA GLN A 83 -17.05 2.27 5.80
C GLN A 83 -18.34 3.07 6.00
N PRO A 84 -19.52 2.56 5.59
CA PRO A 84 -20.78 3.29 5.72
C PRO A 84 -21.21 3.57 7.17
N ASN A 85 -20.67 2.84 8.14
CA ASN A 85 -20.85 3.09 9.57
C ASN A 85 -20.06 4.30 10.08
N VAL A 86 -19.07 4.79 9.34
CA VAL A 86 -18.31 6.03 9.63
C VAL A 86 -18.92 7.22 8.89
N ALA A 87 -19.11 7.09 7.60
CA ALA A 87 -19.82 8.08 6.78
C ALA A 87 -20.46 7.40 5.57
N THR A 88 -21.64 7.88 5.16
CA THR A 88 -22.30 7.46 3.93
C THR A 88 -22.13 8.52 2.85
N VAL A 89 -22.20 8.12 1.59
CA VAL A 89 -22.23 9.04 0.45
C VAL A 89 -23.44 8.69 -0.43
N ASP A 90 -24.17 9.70 -0.86
CA ASP A 90 -25.35 9.50 -1.71
C ASP A 90 -24.99 9.49 -3.21
N GLY A 91 -25.96 9.22 -4.07
CA GLY A 91 -25.77 9.19 -5.53
C GLY A 91 -25.38 10.53 -6.17
N ASN A 92 -25.40 11.64 -5.43
CA ASN A 92 -24.95 12.96 -5.85
C ASN A 92 -23.58 13.33 -5.29
N GLY A 93 -22.97 12.43 -4.49
CA GLY A 93 -21.70 12.67 -3.83
C GLY A 93 -21.81 13.43 -2.51
N ALA A 94 -23.01 13.62 -1.96
CA ALA A 94 -23.18 14.28 -0.68
C ALA A 94 -22.85 13.30 0.47
N VAL A 95 -21.93 13.72 1.34
CA VAL A 95 -21.43 12.92 2.45
C VAL A 95 -22.23 13.22 3.72
N THR A 96 -22.63 12.16 4.42
CA THR A 96 -23.26 12.23 5.73
C THR A 96 -22.39 11.52 6.76
N LEU A 97 -21.95 12.24 7.80
CA LEU A 97 -21.16 11.69 8.88
C LEU A 97 -22.04 10.86 9.82
N VAL A 98 -21.59 9.66 10.19
CA VAL A 98 -22.34 8.71 11.04
C VAL A 98 -21.66 8.54 12.39
N ALA A 99 -20.37 8.20 12.41
CA ALA A 99 -19.58 7.98 13.62
C ALA A 99 -18.13 8.43 13.40
N ALA A 100 -17.40 8.64 14.50
CA ALA A 100 -15.95 8.89 14.41
C ALA A 100 -15.23 7.65 13.82
N GLY A 101 -14.17 7.91 13.06
CA GLY A 101 -13.42 6.88 12.36
C GLY A 101 -12.92 7.37 11.01
N THR A 102 -12.43 6.46 10.19
CA THR A 102 -11.91 6.78 8.86
C THR A 102 -12.59 5.93 7.79
N THR A 103 -12.91 6.54 6.66
CA THR A 103 -13.47 5.86 5.48
C THR A 103 -12.84 6.42 4.21
N VAL A 104 -12.86 5.65 3.14
CA VAL A 104 -12.50 6.11 1.80
C VAL A 104 -13.78 6.46 1.04
N ILE A 105 -13.86 7.68 0.54
CA ILE A 105 -14.91 8.09 -0.39
C ILE A 105 -14.36 7.98 -1.80
N LYS A 106 -14.95 7.09 -2.59
CA LYS A 106 -14.53 6.80 -3.96
C LYS A 106 -15.59 7.27 -4.94
N ALA A 107 -15.15 7.92 -6.01
CA ALA A 107 -15.95 8.21 -7.19
C ALA A 107 -15.46 7.36 -8.36
N SER A 108 -16.38 6.74 -9.10
CA SER A 108 -16.05 5.88 -10.22
C SER A 108 -16.94 6.19 -11.42
N SER A 109 -16.40 6.13 -12.63
CA SER A 109 -17.16 6.17 -13.88
C SER A 109 -16.95 4.89 -14.68
N ALA A 110 -18.01 4.33 -15.22
CA ALA A 110 -17.90 3.23 -16.18
C ALA A 110 -17.37 3.73 -17.52
N ALA A 111 -16.68 2.87 -18.25
CA ALA A 111 -16.28 3.17 -19.64
C ALA A 111 -17.53 3.32 -20.52
N ASN A 112 -17.47 4.24 -21.49
CA ASN A 112 -18.47 4.44 -22.52
C ASN A 112 -17.81 4.52 -23.91
N GLU A 113 -18.54 4.93 -24.93
CA GLU A 113 -18.04 5.00 -26.32
C GLU A 113 -16.89 6.03 -26.51
N THR A 114 -16.73 6.97 -25.59
CA THR A 114 -15.77 8.10 -25.69
C THR A 114 -14.70 8.04 -24.61
N TYR A 115 -15.07 7.59 -23.38
CA TYR A 115 -14.20 7.65 -22.21
C TYR A 115 -13.94 6.26 -21.63
N SER A 116 -12.71 6.06 -21.13
CA SER A 116 -12.33 4.88 -20.33
C SER A 116 -13.01 4.90 -18.96
N ALA A 117 -13.07 3.74 -18.31
CA ALA A 117 -13.41 3.71 -16.89
C ALA A 117 -12.34 4.45 -16.09
N SER A 118 -12.77 5.25 -15.13
CA SER A 118 -11.87 6.03 -14.27
C SER A 118 -12.39 6.04 -12.85
N SER A 119 -11.51 6.18 -11.88
CA SER A 119 -11.92 6.38 -10.48
C SER A 119 -10.87 7.16 -9.72
N ASP A 120 -11.32 7.94 -8.76
CA ASP A 120 -10.48 8.63 -7.80
C ASP A 120 -11.12 8.60 -6.41
N SER A 121 -10.33 8.77 -5.36
CA SER A 121 -10.80 8.65 -3.98
C SER A 121 -10.03 9.56 -3.04
N TYR A 122 -10.68 9.94 -1.94
CA TYR A 122 -10.01 10.61 -0.82
C TYR A 122 -10.31 9.90 0.49
N ILE A 123 -9.43 10.05 1.47
CA ILE A 123 -9.63 9.56 2.83
C ILE A 123 -10.41 10.61 3.62
N LEU A 124 -11.53 10.20 4.19
CA LEU A 124 -12.32 11.00 5.11
C LEU A 124 -12.10 10.53 6.54
N THR A 125 -11.49 11.38 7.36
CA THR A 125 -11.38 11.19 8.80
C THR A 125 -12.54 11.93 9.50
N VAL A 126 -13.39 11.20 10.18
CA VAL A 126 -14.53 11.76 10.94
C VAL A 126 -14.16 11.84 12.41
N LEU A 127 -14.17 13.04 12.95
CA LEU A 127 -13.86 13.33 14.35
C LEU A 127 -15.15 13.47 15.15
N SER A 128 -15.18 12.94 16.37
CA SER A 128 -16.24 13.28 17.33
C SER A 128 -16.01 14.68 17.89
N THR A 129 -17.07 15.40 18.16
CA THR A 129 -16.97 16.55 19.08
C THR A 129 -16.49 16.01 20.42
N SER A 130 -15.42 16.61 20.96
CA SER A 130 -14.84 16.21 22.25
C SER A 130 -15.93 15.97 23.27
N GLY A 131 -16.26 14.72 23.52
CA GLY A 131 -17.06 14.36 24.66
C GLY A 131 -16.25 14.76 25.89
N SER A 132 -16.68 15.79 26.60
CA SER A 132 -16.25 16.03 27.96
C SER A 132 -16.57 14.74 28.71
N GLU A 133 -15.54 13.91 28.96
CA GLU A 133 -15.70 12.88 29.97
C GLU A 133 -16.01 13.59 31.27
N THR A 134 -17.24 13.49 31.72
CA THR A 134 -17.62 13.88 33.07
C THR A 134 -16.89 12.92 33.99
N GLY A 135 -15.75 13.38 34.53
CA GLY A 135 -14.89 12.58 35.35
C GLY A 135 -15.60 12.07 36.60
N ASP A 136 -15.82 10.81 36.57
CA ASP A 136 -15.75 10.03 37.78
C ASP A 136 -14.46 9.22 37.71
N GLY A 137 -13.43 9.47 38.24
CA GLY A 137 -12.15 8.79 38.31
C GLY A 137 -12.08 7.30 37.92
N SER A 138 -12.81 6.86 36.92
CA SER A 138 -12.71 5.51 36.40
C SER A 138 -11.34 5.30 35.78
N LEU A 139 -10.54 4.47 36.45
CA LEU A 139 -9.19 4.09 36.06
C LEU A 139 -9.21 2.87 35.12
N THR A 140 -10.31 2.65 34.43
CA THR A 140 -10.50 1.55 33.51
C THR A 140 -10.85 2.07 32.12
N PHE A 141 -10.37 1.39 31.11
CA PHE A 141 -10.70 1.63 29.72
C PHE A 141 -11.65 0.54 29.20
N ALA A 142 -12.36 0.83 28.13
CA ALA A 142 -13.11 -0.19 27.42
C ALA A 142 -12.14 -1.20 26.77
N SER A 143 -12.60 -2.43 26.56
CA SER A 143 -11.83 -3.44 25.83
C SER A 143 -11.69 -3.01 24.38
N THR A 144 -10.48 -3.19 23.82
CA THR A 144 -10.19 -3.00 22.40
C THR A 144 -10.61 -4.21 21.56
N GLY A 145 -11.15 -5.26 22.21
CA GLY A 145 -11.61 -6.48 21.53
C GLY A 145 -10.49 -7.43 21.11
N ASP A 146 -9.25 -7.18 21.55
CA ASP A 146 -8.12 -8.04 21.22
C ASP A 146 -8.18 -9.35 22.02
N PRO A 147 -8.08 -10.52 21.36
CA PRO A 147 -7.91 -11.80 22.04
C PRO A 147 -6.55 -11.93 22.72
N SER A 148 -5.54 -11.15 22.35
CA SER A 148 -4.25 -11.05 23.06
C SER A 148 -4.43 -10.20 24.31
N SER A 149 -4.67 -10.83 25.43
CA SER A 149 -5.01 -10.17 26.68
C SER A 149 -4.00 -9.11 27.14
N ASP A 150 -2.75 -9.23 26.76
CA ASP A 150 -1.69 -8.31 27.22
C ASP A 150 -1.72 -6.95 26.52
N ASP A 151 -2.22 -6.86 25.30
CA ASP A 151 -2.35 -5.62 24.53
C ASP A 151 -3.73 -4.97 24.67
N ASP A 152 -4.69 -5.65 25.25
CA ASP A 152 -5.97 -5.04 25.61
C ASP A 152 -5.81 -4.20 26.88
N ILE A 153 -5.89 -2.88 26.74
CA ILE A 153 -5.75 -1.92 27.84
C ILE A 153 -6.74 -2.17 28.98
N SER A 154 -7.93 -2.72 28.70
CA SER A 154 -8.96 -3.01 29.71
C SER A 154 -8.51 -4.05 30.74
N THR A 155 -7.53 -4.88 30.40
CA THR A 155 -6.95 -5.89 31.30
C THR A 155 -5.96 -5.30 32.30
N THR A 156 -5.62 -4.00 32.15
CA THR A 156 -4.65 -3.31 33.01
C THR A 156 -5.39 -2.50 34.08
N THR A 157 -5.05 -2.73 35.36
CA THR A 157 -5.56 -1.93 36.47
C THR A 157 -4.57 -0.82 36.80
N PHE A 158 -5.00 0.42 36.60
CA PHE A 158 -4.21 1.61 36.92
C PHE A 158 -4.46 2.07 38.35
N LYS A 159 -3.40 2.50 39.02
CA LYS A 159 -3.42 2.95 40.43
C LYS A 159 -3.73 4.42 40.62
N GLY A 160 -3.57 5.21 39.56
CA GLY A 160 -3.81 6.65 39.58
C GLY A 160 -3.67 7.27 38.21
N ARG A 161 -4.12 8.53 38.15
CA ARG A 161 -3.99 9.39 36.97
C ARG A 161 -3.23 10.65 37.35
N ILE A 162 -2.22 11.00 36.58
CA ILE A 162 -1.49 12.26 36.66
C ILE A 162 -1.84 13.05 35.39
N THR A 163 -2.44 14.22 35.55
CA THR A 163 -2.80 15.09 34.43
C THR A 163 -1.78 16.21 34.31
N ILE A 164 -1.18 16.33 33.12
CA ILE A 164 -0.22 17.38 32.73
C ILE A 164 -0.93 18.31 31.74
N THR A 165 -1.00 19.61 32.07
CA THR A 165 -1.58 20.62 31.19
C THR A 165 -0.50 21.58 30.74
N TYR A 166 -0.16 21.56 29.45
CA TYR A 166 0.80 22.47 28.83
C TYR A 166 0.20 23.86 28.62
N SER A 167 1.06 24.88 28.55
CA SER A 167 0.65 26.27 28.37
C SER A 167 1.61 27.04 27.48
N GLU A 168 1.09 27.88 26.58
CA GLU A 168 1.93 28.81 25.78
C GLU A 168 2.46 30.01 26.57
N THR A 169 1.86 30.31 27.72
CA THR A 169 2.14 31.56 28.46
C THR A 169 2.73 31.33 29.85
N GLY A 170 2.90 30.09 30.25
CA GLY A 170 3.42 29.73 31.58
C GLY A 170 3.95 28.31 31.61
N ASP A 171 4.34 27.87 32.79
CA ASP A 171 4.82 26.52 33.01
C ASP A 171 3.67 25.50 32.89
N ALA A 172 4.00 24.28 32.53
CA ALA A 172 3.05 23.17 32.60
C ALA A 172 2.58 22.94 34.03
N THR A 173 1.31 22.62 34.18
CA THR A 173 0.72 22.32 35.49
C THR A 173 0.45 20.85 35.65
N VAL A 174 0.64 20.32 36.86
CA VAL A 174 0.49 18.91 37.19
C VAL A 174 -0.60 18.73 38.26
N LYS A 175 -1.49 17.77 38.04
CA LYS A 175 -2.51 17.36 39.01
C LYS A 175 -2.46 15.84 39.20
N GLY A 176 -2.76 15.40 40.42
CA GLY A 176 -2.83 13.96 40.76
C GLY A 176 -1.49 13.28 41.04
N ASP A 177 -0.38 13.98 41.00
CA ASP A 177 0.93 13.42 41.36
C ASP A 177 1.13 13.37 42.89
N SER A 178 0.49 12.40 43.50
CA SER A 178 0.67 12.14 44.96
C SER A 178 1.99 11.43 45.28
N TYR A 179 2.73 11.00 44.26
CA TYR A 179 3.96 10.24 44.40
C TYR A 179 5.21 11.13 44.29
N GLY A 180 5.07 12.34 43.72
CA GLY A 180 6.19 13.23 43.45
C GLY A 180 7.11 12.76 42.33
N TYR A 181 6.55 12.09 41.33
CA TYR A 181 7.32 11.57 40.19
C TYR A 181 7.58 12.60 39.09
N VAL A 182 6.81 13.69 39.05
CA VAL A 182 6.84 14.65 37.96
C VAL A 182 7.71 15.86 38.31
N THR A 183 8.66 16.13 37.43
CA THR A 183 9.45 17.36 37.45
C THR A 183 9.05 18.24 36.26
N VAL A 184 8.86 19.54 36.51
CA VAL A 184 8.49 20.53 35.51
C VAL A 184 9.56 21.63 35.47
N ASP A 185 10.03 21.91 34.25
CA ASP A 185 10.89 23.06 33.93
C ASP A 185 10.30 23.77 32.69
N GLY A 186 9.55 24.85 32.93
CA GLY A 186 8.70 25.44 31.90
C GLY A 186 7.64 24.45 31.39
N ASN A 187 7.71 24.10 30.12
CA ASN A 187 6.90 23.03 29.54
C ASN A 187 7.72 21.75 29.22
N LYS A 188 8.92 21.64 29.79
CA LYS A 188 9.72 20.41 29.73
C LYS A 188 9.35 19.54 30.93
N VAL A 189 8.60 18.48 30.69
CA VAL A 189 8.04 17.61 31.73
C VAL A 189 8.76 16.27 31.73
N THR A 190 9.35 15.92 32.87
CA THR A 190 10.01 14.62 33.08
C THR A 190 9.34 13.86 34.20
N VAL A 191 9.02 12.61 33.94
CA VAL A 191 8.45 11.66 34.92
C VAL A 191 9.51 10.62 35.27
N ASN A 192 9.78 10.42 36.57
CA ASN A 192 10.62 9.34 37.06
C ASN A 192 9.80 8.38 37.90
N ASN A 193 9.32 7.29 37.29
CA ASN A 193 8.50 6.24 37.90
C ASN A 193 9.23 4.89 37.89
N GLU A 194 10.54 4.86 38.06
CA GLU A 194 11.33 3.62 38.00
C GLU A 194 10.99 2.62 39.12
N GLY A 195 10.62 3.10 40.29
CA GLY A 195 10.27 2.27 41.42
C GLY A 195 8.80 1.82 41.52
N GLY A 196 7.98 2.18 40.54
CA GLY A 196 6.73 2.65 40.82
C GLY A 196 5.45 1.92 40.47
N GLU A 197 4.45 2.69 40.14
CA GLU A 197 3.07 2.28 40.03
C GLU A 197 2.62 2.21 38.56
N VAL A 198 1.57 1.45 38.31
CA VAL A 198 0.90 1.39 37.00
C VAL A 198 -0.01 2.62 36.90
N LEU A 199 0.40 3.63 36.16
CA LEU A 199 -0.23 4.95 36.12
C LEU A 199 -0.72 5.33 34.72
N ILE A 200 -1.68 6.25 34.72
CA ILE A 200 -2.14 6.98 33.54
C ILE A 200 -1.50 8.38 33.59
N TYR A 201 -0.84 8.77 32.50
CA TYR A 201 -0.40 10.14 32.25
C TYR A 201 -1.30 10.77 31.21
N GLU A 202 -2.15 11.71 31.62
CA GLU A 202 -3.02 12.43 30.68
C GLU A 202 -2.38 13.75 30.30
N LEU A 203 -2.15 13.95 29.00
CA LEU A 203 -1.53 15.13 28.43
C LEU A 203 -2.57 15.98 27.74
N THR A 204 -2.60 17.28 28.05
CA THR A 204 -3.53 18.25 27.46
C THR A 204 -2.88 19.63 27.31
N GLY A 205 -3.51 20.54 26.55
CA GLY A 205 -3.02 21.90 26.36
C GLY A 205 -2.00 22.02 25.23
N THR A 206 -1.37 23.19 25.12
CA THR A 206 -0.52 23.52 23.96
C THR A 206 0.77 24.18 24.42
N THR A 207 1.89 23.80 23.79
CA THR A 207 3.17 24.46 23.95
C THR A 207 4.00 24.38 22.66
N SER A 208 4.68 25.48 22.34
CA SER A 208 5.65 25.56 21.24
C SER A 208 7.10 25.30 21.69
N ASN A 209 7.33 25.02 22.97
CA ASN A 209 8.66 24.72 23.53
C ASN A 209 8.54 23.80 24.73
N GLY A 210 8.37 22.50 24.49
CA GLY A 210 8.21 21.52 25.57
C GLY A 210 8.32 20.08 25.10
N PHE A 211 8.30 19.18 26.06
CA PHE A 211 8.27 17.75 25.81
C PHE A 211 7.59 16.98 26.96
N PHE A 212 7.23 15.75 26.70
CA PHE A 212 6.94 14.75 27.72
C PHE A 212 7.98 13.64 27.68
N LYS A 213 8.72 13.46 28.77
CA LYS A 213 9.70 12.38 28.94
C LYS A 213 9.29 11.52 30.13
N VAL A 214 9.37 10.20 29.98
CA VAL A 214 9.02 9.29 31.07
C VAL A 214 10.00 8.13 31.19
N TYR A 215 10.53 7.93 32.40
CA TYR A 215 11.24 6.75 32.82
C TYR A 215 10.30 5.89 33.68
N GLY A 216 10.29 4.59 33.46
CA GLY A 216 9.40 3.70 34.19
C GLY A 216 9.82 2.24 34.12
N ALA A 217 9.26 1.44 35.03
CA ALA A 217 9.50 0.01 35.12
C ALA A 217 8.19 -0.83 35.12
N LYS A 218 7.06 -0.18 34.86
CA LYS A 218 5.73 -0.80 34.87
C LYS A 218 4.96 -0.46 33.58
N LYS A 219 3.93 -1.27 33.25
CA LYS A 219 2.94 -0.90 32.23
C LYS A 219 2.36 0.47 32.56
N GLN A 220 2.08 1.27 31.55
CA GLN A 220 1.52 2.61 31.70
C GLN A 220 0.61 2.96 30.54
N ALA A 221 -0.25 3.97 30.73
CA ALA A 221 -0.99 4.61 29.66
C ALA A 221 -0.58 6.08 29.55
N ILE A 222 -0.38 6.55 28.34
CA ILE A 222 -0.24 7.97 28.00
C ILE A 222 -1.49 8.34 27.20
N VAL A 223 -2.35 9.14 27.80
CA VAL A 223 -3.60 9.62 27.18
C VAL A 223 -3.32 10.98 26.56
N LEU A 224 -3.39 11.06 25.25
CA LEU A 224 -3.32 12.30 24.50
C LEU A 224 -4.73 12.86 24.38
N ASN A 225 -5.02 13.95 25.07
CA ASN A 225 -6.37 14.53 25.18
C ASN A 225 -6.36 16.01 24.77
N GLY A 226 -6.32 16.27 23.46
CA GLY A 226 -6.23 17.61 22.91
C GLY A 226 -4.89 18.28 23.22
N VAL A 227 -3.78 17.51 23.20
CA VAL A 227 -2.44 18.03 23.48
C VAL A 227 -1.71 18.38 22.19
N ASN A 228 -1.05 19.57 22.19
CA ASN A 228 -0.19 19.99 21.11
C ASN A 228 1.19 20.36 21.67
N ILE A 229 2.21 19.57 21.35
CA ILE A 229 3.58 19.78 21.82
C ILE A 229 4.51 19.95 20.61
N THR A 230 5.24 21.05 20.58
CA THR A 230 6.42 21.21 19.74
C THR A 230 7.66 21.22 20.61
N ASN A 231 8.60 20.32 20.35
CA ASN A 231 9.91 20.35 20.97
C ASN A 231 10.96 20.84 19.95
N PRO A 232 11.44 22.09 20.08
CA PRO A 232 12.44 22.61 19.15
C PRO A 232 13.80 21.92 19.25
N ASP A 233 14.06 21.18 20.34
CA ASP A 233 15.36 20.58 20.64
C ASP A 233 15.43 19.07 20.34
N GLY A 234 14.27 18.37 20.19
CA GLY A 234 14.27 16.93 19.98
C GLY A 234 12.88 16.27 20.02
N ALA A 235 12.78 15.09 20.62
CA ALA A 235 11.54 14.34 20.72
C ALA A 235 10.47 15.09 21.53
N ALA A 236 9.26 15.20 20.98
CA ALA A 236 8.11 15.79 21.68
C ALA A 236 7.55 14.84 22.75
N LEU A 237 7.61 13.52 22.48
CA LEU A 237 7.30 12.46 23.44
C LEU A 237 8.41 11.43 23.45
N ASN A 238 9.11 11.31 24.59
CA ASN A 238 10.22 10.40 24.80
C ASN A 238 9.89 9.40 25.91
N ASN A 239 9.55 8.17 25.52
CA ASN A 239 9.21 7.09 26.44
C ASN A 239 10.41 6.16 26.64
N GLN A 240 11.14 6.38 27.73
CA GLN A 240 12.27 5.55 28.18
C GLN A 240 11.83 4.39 29.11
N ASN A 241 10.53 4.14 29.21
CA ASN A 241 9.98 3.02 29.96
C ASN A 241 10.15 1.72 29.17
N LYS A 242 10.78 0.73 29.79
CA LYS A 242 11.05 -0.59 29.20
C LYS A 242 9.87 -1.57 29.31
N LYS A 243 8.67 -1.07 29.53
CA LYS A 243 7.44 -1.86 29.63
C LYS A 243 6.36 -1.30 28.73
N ARG A 244 5.42 -2.16 28.34
CA ARG A 244 4.29 -1.84 27.45
C ARG A 244 3.67 -0.50 27.80
N THR A 245 3.55 0.36 26.80
CA THR A 245 2.93 1.67 26.90
C THR A 245 1.74 1.74 25.97
N PHE A 246 0.58 2.01 26.55
CA PHE A 246 -0.65 2.28 25.81
C PHE A 246 -0.70 3.78 25.48
N ILE A 247 -0.82 4.11 24.20
CA ILE A 247 -1.08 5.48 23.73
C ILE A 247 -2.57 5.59 23.40
N VAL A 248 -3.32 6.24 24.27
CA VAL A 248 -4.76 6.45 24.05
C VAL A 248 -4.98 7.80 23.41
N VAL A 249 -5.48 7.82 22.19
CA VAL A 249 -5.67 9.04 21.41
C VAL A 249 -7.10 9.53 21.54
N ASN A 250 -7.31 10.63 22.24
CA ASN A 250 -8.59 11.30 22.42
C ASN A 250 -8.52 12.74 21.88
N GLY A 251 -9.54 13.18 21.14
CA GLY A 251 -9.55 14.51 20.54
C GLY A 251 -8.43 14.68 19.49
N ASN A 252 -8.05 15.92 19.24
CA ASN A 252 -7.04 16.27 18.23
C ASN A 252 -5.71 16.59 18.89
N ASN A 253 -4.67 15.86 18.52
CA ASN A 253 -3.35 15.95 19.13
C ASN A 253 -2.28 16.17 18.08
N THR A 254 -1.25 16.95 18.44
CA THR A 254 -0.10 17.18 17.57
C THR A 254 1.20 17.03 18.36
N LEU A 255 2.14 16.27 17.84
CA LEU A 255 3.50 16.17 18.33
C LEU A 255 4.45 16.58 17.20
N SER A 256 5.35 17.50 17.47
CA SER A 256 6.28 18.01 16.45
C SER A 256 7.67 18.22 17.05
N ASP A 257 8.68 18.01 16.24
CA ASP A 257 10.02 18.57 16.44
C ASP A 257 10.21 19.83 15.58
N SER A 258 11.45 20.23 15.37
CA SER A 258 11.82 21.34 14.49
C SER A 258 12.97 20.95 13.55
N GLU A 259 13.19 21.73 12.50
CA GLU A 259 14.32 21.56 11.60
C GLU A 259 15.69 21.71 12.29
N SER A 260 15.76 22.46 13.38
CA SER A 260 16.97 22.69 14.16
C SER A 260 17.15 21.72 15.34
N ALA A 261 16.23 20.79 15.53
CA ALA A 261 16.29 19.83 16.64
C ALA A 261 17.58 19.01 16.60
N ALA A 262 18.38 19.12 17.65
CA ALA A 262 19.69 18.46 17.74
C ALA A 262 19.58 17.00 18.21
N TYR A 263 18.54 16.66 18.95
CA TYR A 263 18.35 15.34 19.54
C TYR A 263 19.50 14.94 20.48
N ASP A 264 19.95 15.90 21.29
CA ASP A 264 20.99 15.66 22.29
C ASP A 264 20.51 14.64 23.33
N LYS A 265 21.33 13.62 23.56
CA LYS A 265 21.01 12.52 24.47
C LYS A 265 21.41 12.83 25.89
N GLU A 266 20.60 12.40 26.84
CA GLU A 266 20.97 12.34 28.26
C GLU A 266 21.40 10.90 28.62
N GLY A 267 22.69 10.72 28.90
CA GLY A 267 23.21 9.39 29.25
C GLY A 267 23.09 8.36 28.12
N GLU A 268 22.53 7.21 28.44
CA GLU A 268 22.38 6.07 27.53
C GLU A 268 21.03 6.08 26.77
N GLU A 269 20.28 7.18 26.77
CA GLU A 269 18.99 7.27 26.11
C GLU A 269 19.08 7.06 24.60
N ASP A 270 18.12 6.39 24.04
CA ASP A 270 17.86 6.41 22.60
C ASP A 270 16.84 7.50 22.25
N LEU A 271 17.12 8.22 21.15
CA LEU A 271 16.27 9.28 20.62
C LEU A 271 16.15 9.11 19.11
N LYS A 272 15.20 8.27 18.68
CA LYS A 272 15.07 7.84 17.28
C LYS A 272 13.90 8.50 16.53
N ALA A 273 13.02 9.21 17.25
CA ALA A 273 11.80 9.75 16.66
C ALA A 273 11.24 10.94 17.44
N VAL A 274 10.27 11.63 16.85
CA VAL A 274 9.46 12.68 17.52
C VAL A 274 8.62 12.06 18.64
N LEU A 275 8.02 10.89 18.40
CA LEU A 275 7.47 10.01 19.41
C LEU A 275 8.32 8.75 19.44
N PHE A 276 9.13 8.62 20.47
CA PHE A 276 10.01 7.47 20.65
C PHE A 276 9.61 6.63 21.86
N SER A 277 9.81 5.31 21.78
CA SER A 277 9.63 4.37 22.89
C SER A 277 10.70 3.28 22.90
N GLU A 278 11.22 2.98 24.10
CA GLU A 278 12.09 1.83 24.34
C GLU A 278 11.34 0.48 24.29
N ALA A 279 10.00 0.49 24.40
CA ALA A 279 9.20 -0.73 24.50
C ALA A 279 7.92 -0.62 23.66
N GLN A 280 7.10 -1.69 23.74
CA GLN A 280 5.88 -1.85 22.98
C GLN A 280 5.00 -0.60 23.01
N LEU A 281 4.54 -0.19 21.83
CA LEU A 281 3.56 0.87 21.65
C LEU A 281 2.24 0.31 21.15
N ILE A 282 1.19 0.43 21.96
CA ILE A 282 -0.16 0.04 21.58
C ILE A 282 -1.02 1.29 21.49
N PHE A 283 -1.40 1.65 20.25
CA PHE A 283 -2.27 2.78 19.98
C PHE A 283 -3.73 2.35 20.03
N SER A 284 -4.55 3.15 20.71
CA SER A 284 -6.00 2.96 20.80
C SER A 284 -6.73 4.31 20.97
N GLY A 285 -8.04 4.28 21.19
CA GLY A 285 -8.89 5.47 21.27
C GLY A 285 -9.59 5.77 19.96
N SER A 286 -10.13 6.99 19.81
CA SER A 286 -10.91 7.39 18.63
C SER A 286 -10.56 8.80 18.13
N GLY A 287 -9.49 9.38 18.63
CA GLY A 287 -9.03 10.72 18.26
C GLY A 287 -8.05 10.72 17.09
N LEU A 288 -7.53 11.91 16.80
CA LEU A 288 -6.49 12.17 15.82
C LEU A 288 -5.16 12.47 16.51
N LEU A 289 -4.10 11.78 16.09
CA LEU A 289 -2.72 12.14 16.41
C LEU A 289 -1.98 12.50 15.13
N THR A 290 -1.51 13.75 15.03
CA THR A 290 -0.58 14.18 13.98
C THR A 290 0.83 14.23 14.54
N VAL A 291 1.78 13.58 13.88
CA VAL A 291 3.20 13.66 14.23
C VAL A 291 3.99 14.22 13.07
N ASN A 292 4.70 15.33 13.31
CA ASN A 292 5.50 16.01 12.31
C ASN A 292 6.99 15.88 12.64
N ALA A 293 7.72 15.11 11.86
CA ALA A 293 9.17 15.01 11.91
C ALA A 293 9.77 15.98 10.89
N LEU A 294 10.24 17.12 11.37
CA LEU A 294 10.81 18.20 10.57
C LEU A 294 12.34 18.23 10.65
N ASN A 295 12.93 17.44 11.52
CA ASN A 295 14.36 17.42 11.84
C ASN A 295 15.25 17.11 10.63
N LYS A 296 16.55 17.43 10.79
CA LYS A 296 17.62 17.11 9.84
C LYS A 296 18.60 16.08 10.42
N GLN A 297 18.15 15.31 11.41
CA GLN A 297 18.93 14.34 12.16
C GLN A 297 18.52 12.90 11.88
N ASP A 298 17.81 12.66 10.76
CA ASP A 298 17.35 11.33 10.39
C ASP A 298 16.44 10.67 11.43
N LYS A 299 15.67 11.47 12.18
CA LYS A 299 14.75 10.93 13.19
C LYS A 299 13.37 10.74 12.61
N SER A 300 12.77 9.58 12.91
CA SER A 300 11.46 9.17 12.39
C SER A 300 10.31 9.97 13.03
N ALA A 301 9.12 9.90 12.44
CA ALA A 301 7.96 10.47 13.12
C ALA A 301 7.59 9.63 14.35
N ILE A 302 7.44 8.32 14.21
CA ILE A 302 7.27 7.38 15.35
C ILE A 302 8.28 6.24 15.22
N ALA A 303 8.96 5.90 16.32
CA ALA A 303 9.79 4.70 16.40
C ALA A 303 9.72 4.04 17.78
N THR A 304 9.89 2.73 17.78
CA THR A 304 10.08 1.94 19.02
C THR A 304 11.16 0.88 18.82
N ASP A 305 11.83 0.53 19.91
CA ASP A 305 12.79 -0.58 19.96
C ASP A 305 12.13 -1.95 20.21
N ASP A 306 10.82 -2.00 20.10
CA ASP A 306 9.99 -3.19 20.23
C ASP A 306 8.91 -3.14 19.12
N TYR A 307 7.71 -3.62 19.34
CA TYR A 307 6.66 -3.61 18.35
C TYR A 307 5.66 -2.46 18.47
N ILE A 308 4.94 -2.23 17.36
CA ILE A 308 3.82 -1.29 17.29
C ILE A 308 2.54 -2.04 16.91
N ARG A 309 1.46 -1.79 17.66
CA ARG A 309 0.10 -2.21 17.29
C ARG A 309 -0.84 -1.00 17.21
N LEU A 310 -1.63 -0.98 16.17
CA LEU A 310 -2.72 -0.02 15.99
C LEU A 310 -4.05 -0.76 16.15
N MET A 311 -4.79 -0.37 17.18
CA MET A 311 -6.03 -1.02 17.60
C MET A 311 -7.14 0.01 17.76
N ASP A 312 -8.39 -0.45 17.89
CA ASP A 312 -9.55 0.42 18.08
C ASP A 312 -9.79 1.33 16.85
N SER A 313 -10.06 2.62 17.01
CA SER A 313 -10.38 3.53 15.91
C SER A 313 -9.59 4.84 15.85
N PRO A 314 -8.36 4.95 16.37
CA PRO A 314 -7.60 6.18 16.26
C PRO A 314 -7.18 6.44 14.81
N THR A 315 -7.01 7.72 14.48
CA THR A 315 -6.34 8.14 13.26
C THR A 315 -4.95 8.65 13.59
N ILE A 316 -3.93 8.02 13.03
CA ILE A 316 -2.53 8.42 13.19
C ILE A 316 -2.04 8.97 11.86
N LYS A 317 -1.63 10.25 11.86
CA LYS A 317 -1.11 10.94 10.68
C LYS A 317 0.36 11.29 10.89
N LEU A 318 1.22 10.76 10.05
CA LEU A 318 2.67 10.91 10.13
C LEU A 318 3.19 11.69 8.94
N ASN A 319 3.87 12.78 9.22
CA ASN A 319 4.54 13.61 8.21
C ASN A 319 6.04 13.58 8.48
N SER A 320 6.82 12.92 7.63
CA SER A 320 8.27 12.89 7.72
C SER A 320 8.87 13.71 6.59
N GLY A 321 9.60 14.75 6.95
CA GLY A 321 10.18 15.74 6.03
C GLY A 321 11.31 15.17 5.17
N SER A 322 11.83 16.00 4.26
CA SER A 322 12.84 15.61 3.26
C SER A 322 14.23 15.26 3.81
N SER A 323 14.48 15.50 5.09
CA SER A 323 15.72 15.16 5.78
C SER A 323 15.48 14.40 7.09
N ALA A 324 14.25 14.04 7.37
CA ALA A 324 13.87 13.27 8.54
C ALA A 324 13.97 11.74 8.26
N GLY A 325 13.67 10.93 9.26
CA GLY A 325 13.71 9.47 9.15
C GLY A 325 12.46 8.86 8.53
N HIS A 326 12.15 7.65 8.95
CA HIS A 326 10.97 6.91 8.50
C HIS A 326 9.66 7.54 9.01
N GLY A 327 8.54 7.20 8.39
CA GLY A 327 7.23 7.54 8.93
C GLY A 327 6.96 6.76 10.24
N LEU A 328 6.92 5.43 10.16
CA LEU A 328 6.70 4.53 11.29
C LEU A 328 7.78 3.44 11.30
N LYS A 329 8.48 3.27 12.43
CA LYS A 329 9.44 2.19 12.64
C LYS A 329 9.10 1.40 13.91
N GLY A 330 8.70 0.13 13.75
CA GLY A 330 8.68 -0.86 14.83
C GLY A 330 9.86 -1.80 14.64
N LYS A 331 10.72 -1.93 15.65
CA LYS A 331 11.88 -2.80 15.50
C LYS A 331 11.45 -4.26 15.32
N ASP A 332 10.65 -4.79 16.23
CA ASP A 332 10.26 -6.19 16.16
C ASP A 332 9.18 -6.41 15.09
N TYR A 333 8.05 -5.69 15.16
CA TYR A 333 7.01 -5.75 14.13
C TYR A 333 6.06 -4.56 14.14
N VAL A 334 5.27 -4.45 13.08
CA VAL A 334 4.15 -3.50 12.98
C VAL A 334 2.88 -4.27 12.63
N GLN A 335 1.85 -4.14 13.48
CA GLN A 335 0.54 -4.78 13.27
C GLN A 335 -0.58 -3.74 13.27
N LEU A 336 -1.27 -3.65 12.14
CA LEU A 336 -2.39 -2.73 11.91
C LEU A 336 -3.70 -3.51 11.99
N THR A 337 -4.24 -3.63 13.21
CA THR A 337 -5.45 -4.44 13.46
C THR A 337 -6.72 -3.68 13.09
N SER A 338 -6.74 -2.35 13.28
CA SER A 338 -7.88 -1.49 12.98
C SER A 338 -7.44 -0.01 12.93
N GLY A 339 -8.39 0.94 13.00
CA GLY A 339 -8.09 2.37 12.96
C GLY A 339 -7.58 2.86 11.60
N SER A 340 -6.84 3.95 11.61
CA SER A 340 -6.29 4.55 10.38
C SER A 340 -4.85 5.02 10.58
N LEU A 341 -3.99 4.69 9.63
CA LEU A 341 -2.61 5.18 9.57
C LEU A 341 -2.39 5.88 8.23
N ILE A 342 -2.05 7.14 8.28
CA ILE A 342 -1.77 7.98 7.11
C ILE A 342 -0.32 8.43 7.20
N VAL A 343 0.52 7.99 6.27
CA VAL A 343 1.96 8.27 6.28
C VAL A 343 2.36 9.04 5.05
N SER A 344 3.13 10.10 5.24
CA SER A 344 3.83 10.83 4.19
C SER A 344 5.31 10.92 4.52
N THR A 345 6.19 10.39 3.66
CA THR A 345 7.65 10.37 3.85
C THR A 345 8.33 10.93 2.62
N ALA A 346 9.24 11.90 2.82
CA ALA A 346 9.85 12.64 1.71
C ALA A 346 11.38 12.51 1.62
N ALA A 347 12.04 11.87 2.57
CA ALA A 347 13.51 11.72 2.56
C ALA A 347 13.95 10.54 1.70
N ALA A 348 15.13 10.67 1.08
CA ALA A 348 15.78 9.59 0.35
C ALA A 348 16.09 8.40 1.29
N LEU A 349 16.09 7.19 0.77
CA LEU A 349 16.27 5.90 1.49
C LEU A 349 15.17 5.57 2.49
N LYS A 350 14.33 6.51 2.89
CA LYS A 350 13.38 6.30 3.99
C LYS A 350 12.11 5.60 3.52
N LYS A 351 11.51 4.90 4.48
CA LYS A 351 10.35 4.04 4.27
C LYS A 351 9.13 4.68 4.95
N GLY A 352 7.96 4.48 4.38
CA GLY A 352 6.72 4.90 5.03
C GLY A 352 6.51 4.12 6.34
N ILE A 353 6.49 2.80 6.25
CA ILE A 353 6.44 1.87 7.39
C ILE A 353 7.63 0.91 7.28
N THR A 354 8.34 0.68 8.36
CA THR A 354 9.44 -0.31 8.38
C THR A 354 9.46 -1.13 9.66
N SER A 355 9.93 -2.37 9.52
CA SER A 355 10.15 -3.31 10.63
C SER A 355 11.33 -4.22 10.32
N ASP A 356 12.09 -4.56 11.34
CA ASP A 356 13.20 -5.52 11.25
C ASP A 356 12.67 -6.98 11.25
N ASP A 357 11.36 -7.21 11.48
CA ASP A 357 10.70 -8.50 11.30
C ASP A 357 9.53 -8.34 10.31
N TYR A 358 8.28 -8.26 10.74
CA TYR A 358 7.13 -8.29 9.83
C TYR A 358 6.20 -7.07 9.93
N VAL A 359 5.43 -6.88 8.86
CA VAL A 359 4.31 -5.94 8.83
C VAL A 359 3.04 -6.71 8.47
N ILE A 360 2.02 -6.64 9.35
CA ILE A 360 0.70 -7.26 9.13
C ILE A 360 -0.39 -6.19 9.10
N VAL A 361 -1.31 -6.30 8.12
CA VAL A 361 -2.54 -5.50 8.02
C VAL A 361 -3.74 -6.43 8.16
N GLU A 362 -4.47 -6.29 9.26
CA GLU A 362 -5.62 -7.13 9.59
C GLU A 362 -6.95 -6.39 9.38
N GLY A 363 -6.93 -5.07 9.50
CA GLY A 363 -8.13 -4.24 9.39
C GLY A 363 -7.78 -2.76 9.21
N GLY A 364 -8.78 -1.89 9.34
CA GLY A 364 -8.60 -0.45 9.24
C GLY A 364 -8.46 0.07 7.81
N THR A 365 -8.09 1.35 7.72
CA THR A 365 -7.88 2.04 6.45
C THR A 365 -6.57 2.82 6.48
N HIS A 366 -5.61 2.41 5.65
CA HIS A 366 -4.25 2.91 5.72
C HIS A 366 -3.80 3.48 4.37
N MET A 367 -3.07 4.59 4.42
CA MET A 367 -2.43 5.19 3.26
C MET A 367 -0.96 5.49 3.53
N VAL A 368 -0.11 5.13 2.59
CA VAL A 368 1.33 5.41 2.64
C VAL A 368 1.74 6.09 1.34
N SER A 369 2.27 7.30 1.47
CA SER A 369 2.79 8.10 0.36
C SER A 369 4.28 8.34 0.56
N VAL A 370 5.09 8.00 -0.45
CA VAL A 370 6.54 8.20 -0.41
C VAL A 370 6.98 9.00 -1.62
N SER A 371 7.78 10.04 -1.39
CA SER A 371 8.26 10.97 -2.42
C SER A 371 9.76 11.30 -2.32
N GLY A 372 10.53 10.53 -1.54
CA GLY A 372 12.00 10.62 -1.50
C GLY A 372 12.66 10.08 -2.78
N GLY A 373 13.92 9.68 -2.70
CA GLY A 373 14.65 9.20 -3.89
C GLY A 373 15.68 8.12 -3.55
N VAL A 374 16.45 7.72 -4.57
CA VAL A 374 17.62 6.87 -4.44
C VAL A 374 18.76 7.69 -3.83
N ALA A 375 19.50 7.08 -2.94
CA ALA A 375 20.77 7.61 -2.43
C ALA A 375 21.73 6.44 -2.13
N TYR A 376 23.00 6.78 -1.97
CA TYR A 376 23.99 5.82 -1.50
C TYR A 376 23.74 5.52 -0.01
N ASP A 377 23.58 4.24 0.30
CA ASP A 377 23.46 3.78 1.68
C ASP A 377 24.85 3.38 2.18
N GLU A 378 25.37 4.14 3.15
CA GLU A 378 26.71 3.93 3.70
C GLU A 378 26.81 2.63 4.52
N GLU A 379 25.69 2.16 5.10
CA GLU A 379 25.63 0.95 5.90
C GLU A 379 25.75 -0.29 4.99
N ASP A 380 25.00 -0.31 3.90
CA ASP A 380 25.00 -1.42 2.94
C ASP A 380 26.07 -1.27 1.85
N SER A 381 26.73 -0.09 1.78
CA SER A 381 27.72 0.25 0.75
C SER A 381 27.19 0.10 -0.69
N GLU A 382 25.90 0.42 -0.90
CA GLU A 382 25.23 0.36 -2.20
C GLU A 382 24.21 1.50 -2.37
N TYR A 383 23.77 1.71 -3.61
CA TYR A 383 22.62 2.58 -3.85
C TYR A 383 21.33 1.86 -3.48
N SER A 384 20.50 2.50 -2.70
CA SER A 384 19.21 1.96 -2.26
C SER A 384 18.09 2.98 -2.47
N GLY A 385 16.85 2.48 -2.53
CA GLY A 385 15.66 3.28 -2.76
C GLY A 385 14.74 3.35 -1.54
N THR A 386 13.65 4.06 -1.75
CA THR A 386 12.56 4.15 -0.78
C THR A 386 11.62 2.95 -0.87
N ALA A 387 10.79 2.76 0.16
CA ALA A 387 9.68 1.82 0.09
C ALA A 387 8.45 2.39 0.84
N GLY A 388 7.26 2.08 0.36
CA GLY A 388 6.05 2.32 1.12
C GLY A 388 6.06 1.49 2.41
N ILE A 389 6.24 0.18 2.28
CA ILE A 389 6.46 -0.75 3.38
C ILE A 389 7.77 -1.51 3.17
N LYS A 390 8.60 -1.61 4.22
CA LYS A 390 9.71 -2.54 4.31
C LYS A 390 9.53 -3.46 5.52
N ALA A 391 9.63 -4.76 5.30
CA ALA A 391 9.65 -5.79 6.35
C ALA A 391 10.82 -6.75 6.08
N ASP A 392 11.68 -6.99 7.08
CA ASP A 392 12.84 -7.82 6.82
C ASP A 392 12.50 -9.30 6.71
N ASN A 393 11.43 -9.75 7.35
CA ASN A 393 10.92 -11.11 7.24
C ASN A 393 9.79 -11.20 6.20
N TYR A 394 8.55 -10.83 6.55
CA TYR A 394 7.41 -11.00 5.65
C TYR A 394 6.38 -9.86 5.76
N PHE A 395 5.56 -9.77 4.72
CA PHE A 395 4.36 -8.92 4.68
C PHE A 395 3.10 -9.79 4.65
N ALA A 396 2.11 -9.43 5.46
CA ALA A 396 0.82 -10.10 5.44
C ALA A 396 -0.35 -9.12 5.39
N MET A 397 -1.42 -9.51 4.69
CA MET A 397 -2.69 -8.79 4.72
C MET A 397 -3.86 -9.77 4.79
N THR A 398 -4.66 -9.63 5.85
CA THR A 398 -5.83 -10.50 6.09
C THR A 398 -7.15 -9.73 6.01
N GLY A 399 -7.11 -8.38 6.05
CA GLY A 399 -8.29 -7.53 6.00
C GLY A 399 -7.94 -6.05 5.81
N GLY A 400 -8.93 -5.19 5.96
CA GLY A 400 -8.78 -3.74 5.85
C GLY A 400 -8.53 -3.22 4.43
N SER A 401 -8.08 -1.98 4.35
CA SER A 401 -7.72 -1.29 3.10
C SER A 401 -6.35 -0.64 3.23
N LEU A 402 -5.45 -0.94 2.31
CA LEU A 402 -4.11 -0.37 2.25
C LEU A 402 -3.85 0.21 0.87
N THR A 403 -3.57 1.51 0.84
CA THR A 403 -3.16 2.22 -0.38
C THR A 403 -1.73 2.70 -0.24
N ILE A 404 -0.88 2.36 -1.19
CA ILE A 404 0.53 2.77 -1.24
C ILE A 404 0.76 3.52 -2.55
N LYS A 405 1.30 4.75 -2.44
CA LYS A 405 1.79 5.53 -3.58
C LYS A 405 3.29 5.80 -3.36
N ASN A 406 4.13 5.36 -4.28
CA ASN A 406 5.55 5.70 -4.29
C ASN A 406 5.90 6.35 -5.63
N THR A 407 6.28 7.62 -5.59
CA THR A 407 6.60 8.40 -6.79
C THR A 407 8.10 8.48 -7.07
N CYS A 408 8.91 7.82 -6.25
CA CYS A 408 10.37 7.91 -6.31
C CYS A 408 10.95 7.01 -7.39
N ASN A 409 12.01 7.46 -8.05
CA ASN A 409 12.88 6.57 -8.79
C ASN A 409 13.49 5.52 -7.83
N GLY A 410 13.68 4.30 -8.28
CA GLY A 410 14.13 3.18 -7.45
C GLY A 410 13.17 2.79 -6.32
N GLY A 411 11.98 3.44 -6.26
CA GLY A 411 11.03 3.27 -5.17
C GLY A 411 10.21 1.99 -5.29
N LYS A 412 10.02 1.29 -4.17
CA LYS A 412 9.18 0.09 -4.08
C LYS A 412 7.88 0.43 -3.34
N GLY A 413 6.77 -0.18 -3.74
CA GLY A 413 5.54 -0.10 -2.96
C GLY A 413 5.67 -0.92 -1.68
N ILE A 414 5.86 -2.23 -1.81
CA ILE A 414 6.17 -3.16 -0.71
C ILE A 414 7.50 -3.86 -1.02
N ASN A 415 8.38 -3.96 -0.01
CA ASN A 415 9.62 -4.71 -0.06
C ASN A 415 9.71 -5.58 1.20
N ALA A 416 9.50 -6.88 1.07
CA ALA A 416 9.54 -7.80 2.21
C ALA A 416 10.47 -8.99 1.94
N GLY A 417 11.10 -9.50 2.99
CA GLY A 417 12.06 -10.59 2.93
C GLY A 417 13.46 -10.12 2.53
N SER A 418 14.33 -9.89 3.50
CA SER A 418 15.73 -9.51 3.29
C SER A 418 16.67 -10.71 3.38
N TYR A 419 17.82 -10.61 2.71
CA TYR A 419 18.89 -11.61 2.81
C TYR A 419 19.49 -11.63 4.21
N ASP A 420 19.68 -10.47 4.82
CA ASP A 420 20.31 -10.35 6.13
C ASP A 420 19.48 -11.05 7.21
N PHE A 421 18.16 -10.87 7.20
CA PHE A 421 17.27 -11.59 8.10
C PHE A 421 17.43 -13.11 7.98
N ASP A 422 17.42 -13.64 6.75
CA ASP A 422 17.53 -15.08 6.49
C ASP A 422 18.94 -15.63 6.80
N SER A 423 19.99 -14.82 6.63
CA SER A 423 21.38 -15.20 6.87
C SER A 423 21.78 -15.26 8.34
N GLU A 424 21.05 -14.59 9.25
CA GLU A 424 21.31 -14.53 10.69
C GLU A 424 20.76 -15.74 11.49
N ASN A 425 20.57 -16.89 10.87
CA ASN A 425 19.96 -18.11 11.41
C ASN A 425 18.44 -18.01 11.62
N HIS A 426 17.79 -17.08 10.95
CA HIS A 426 16.34 -17.04 10.81
C HIS A 426 15.95 -17.70 9.48
N THR A 427 14.69 -18.01 9.30
CA THR A 427 14.13 -18.47 8.03
C THR A 427 12.98 -17.54 7.68
N LEU A 428 12.98 -17.02 6.45
CA LEU A 428 11.88 -16.19 5.97
C LEU A 428 10.55 -16.94 6.08
N SER A 429 9.58 -16.28 6.66
CA SER A 429 8.20 -16.72 6.61
C SER A 429 7.58 -16.38 5.25
N ASP A 430 6.56 -17.12 4.85
CA ASP A 430 5.82 -16.82 3.63
C ASP A 430 5.04 -15.52 3.81
N SER A 431 5.15 -14.61 2.83
CA SER A 431 4.24 -13.47 2.71
C SER A 431 2.88 -13.95 2.20
N TYR A 432 1.78 -13.37 2.69
CA TYR A 432 0.46 -13.80 2.26
C TYR A 432 -0.58 -12.68 2.25
N ILE A 433 -1.55 -12.82 1.32
CA ILE A 433 -2.74 -11.97 1.25
C ILE A 433 -3.96 -12.89 1.21
N THR A 434 -4.76 -12.84 2.28
CA THR A 434 -5.96 -13.69 2.43
C THR A 434 -7.26 -12.89 2.41
N GLY A 435 -7.18 -11.55 2.47
CA GLY A 435 -8.34 -10.68 2.49
C GLY A 435 -7.97 -9.20 2.36
N GLY A 436 -8.97 -8.33 2.42
CA GLY A 436 -8.82 -6.89 2.32
C GLY A 436 -8.64 -6.34 0.91
N THR A 437 -8.32 -5.06 0.82
CA THR A 437 -8.07 -4.34 -0.44
C THR A 437 -6.69 -3.70 -0.42
N LEU A 438 -5.79 -4.18 -1.26
CA LEU A 438 -4.44 -3.64 -1.45
C LEU A 438 -4.36 -2.90 -2.78
N THR A 439 -3.97 -1.63 -2.73
CA THR A 439 -3.67 -0.85 -3.93
C THR A 439 -2.24 -0.30 -3.84
N VAL A 440 -1.41 -0.66 -4.80
CA VAL A 440 -0.02 -0.20 -4.90
C VAL A 440 0.19 0.50 -6.23
N THR A 441 0.73 1.70 -6.19
CA THR A 441 1.11 2.46 -7.39
C THR A 441 2.52 2.99 -7.24
N THR A 442 3.40 2.62 -8.17
CA THR A 442 4.75 3.16 -8.28
C THR A 442 4.90 3.85 -9.63
N THR A 443 5.37 5.10 -9.61
CA THR A 443 5.51 5.91 -10.83
C THR A 443 6.96 6.27 -11.17
N GLY A 444 7.90 5.98 -10.26
CA GLY A 444 9.33 6.18 -10.49
C GLY A 444 9.90 5.19 -11.50
N ARG A 445 11.11 5.50 -11.96
CA ARG A 445 11.89 4.66 -12.87
C ARG A 445 13.10 4.09 -12.17
N GLU A 446 13.84 3.25 -12.85
CA GLU A 446 15.16 2.83 -12.38
C GLU A 446 16.12 4.02 -12.27
N GLU A 447 16.91 4.05 -11.21
CA GLU A 447 17.96 5.04 -10.97
C GLU A 447 19.11 4.38 -10.22
N GLN A 448 20.36 4.58 -10.70
CA GLN A 448 21.56 3.97 -10.09
C GLN A 448 21.46 2.44 -9.91
N ASP A 449 20.94 1.75 -10.92
CA ASP A 449 20.67 0.31 -10.93
C ASP A 449 19.64 -0.16 -9.85
N VAL A 450 18.90 0.77 -9.26
CA VAL A 450 17.80 0.48 -8.33
C VAL A 450 16.47 0.58 -9.08
N SER A 451 15.82 -0.56 -9.33
CA SER A 451 14.53 -0.61 -10.01
C SER A 451 13.38 -0.18 -9.12
N ALA A 452 12.44 0.59 -9.69
CA ALA A 452 11.16 0.89 -9.07
C ALA A 452 10.20 -0.28 -9.30
N LYS A 453 9.63 -0.85 -8.23
CA LYS A 453 8.76 -2.04 -8.28
C LYS A 453 7.47 -1.83 -7.49
N GLY A 454 6.39 -2.45 -7.94
CA GLY A 454 5.15 -2.42 -7.17
C GLY A 454 5.29 -3.18 -5.85
N ILE A 455 5.42 -4.49 -5.92
CA ILE A 455 5.64 -5.39 -4.77
C ILE A 455 6.87 -6.24 -5.05
N LYS A 456 7.83 -6.26 -4.12
CA LYS A 456 8.98 -7.17 -4.14
C LYS A 456 8.97 -8.04 -2.88
N ILE A 457 9.03 -9.37 -3.07
CA ILE A 457 9.09 -10.34 -1.97
C ILE A 457 10.35 -11.20 -2.14
N GLY A 458 11.15 -11.25 -1.07
CA GLY A 458 12.33 -12.11 -0.99
C GLY A 458 13.59 -11.53 -1.61
N TRP A 459 14.61 -12.36 -1.65
CA TRP A 459 15.97 -12.03 -2.10
C TRP A 459 16.55 -13.09 -3.03
N VAL A 460 17.55 -12.71 -3.81
CA VAL A 460 18.41 -13.63 -4.58
C VAL A 460 19.85 -13.26 -4.35
N THR A 461 20.70 -14.29 -4.31
CA THR A 461 22.16 -14.14 -4.45
C THR A 461 22.60 -14.68 -5.80
N LYS A 462 23.58 -14.03 -6.36
CA LYS A 462 24.11 -14.38 -7.68
C LYS A 462 25.62 -14.55 -7.62
N SER A 463 26.17 -15.38 -8.51
CA SER A 463 27.61 -15.51 -8.71
C SER A 463 27.96 -15.44 -10.19
N GLY A 464 29.15 -14.94 -10.50
CA GLY A 464 29.59 -14.68 -11.86
C GLY A 464 29.39 -13.23 -12.26
N SER A 465 29.52 -12.93 -13.54
CA SER A 465 29.30 -11.59 -14.09
C SER A 465 28.87 -11.66 -15.56
N GLY A 466 28.05 -10.71 -15.99
CA GLY A 466 27.51 -10.66 -17.35
C GLY A 466 26.81 -11.97 -17.75
N ASN A 467 27.03 -12.47 -18.93
CA ASN A 467 26.37 -13.68 -19.44
C ASN A 467 26.68 -14.98 -18.67
N ASN A 468 27.55 -14.93 -17.65
CA ASN A 468 27.88 -16.08 -16.77
C ASN A 468 27.28 -15.91 -15.37
N GLU A 469 26.45 -14.93 -15.14
CA GLU A 469 25.76 -14.75 -13.86
C GLU A 469 24.76 -15.88 -13.65
N LYS A 470 24.77 -16.45 -12.42
CA LYS A 470 23.86 -17.54 -12.02
C LYS A 470 23.29 -17.24 -10.64
N VAL A 471 22.03 -17.49 -10.46
CA VAL A 471 21.39 -17.51 -9.13
C VAL A 471 22.01 -18.63 -8.31
N THR A 472 22.51 -18.31 -7.13
CA THR A 472 23.15 -19.26 -6.20
C THR A 472 22.32 -19.52 -4.95
N GLY A 473 21.35 -18.66 -4.69
CA GLY A 473 20.37 -18.78 -3.61
C GLY A 473 19.24 -17.80 -3.79
N ASN A 474 18.08 -18.18 -3.32
CA ASN A 474 16.89 -17.32 -3.29
C ASN A 474 15.94 -17.77 -2.19
N ALA A 475 15.16 -16.84 -1.66
CA ALA A 475 14.10 -17.12 -0.71
C ALA A 475 12.98 -16.06 -0.81
N GLY A 476 11.87 -16.35 -0.14
CA GLY A 476 10.67 -15.51 -0.08
C GLY A 476 9.58 -16.01 -1.01
N LYS A 477 8.43 -16.36 -0.44
CA LYS A 477 7.24 -16.80 -1.15
C LYS A 477 6.11 -15.83 -0.96
N LEU A 478 5.20 -15.78 -1.93
CA LEU A 478 3.95 -15.04 -1.80
C LEU A 478 2.76 -15.95 -2.15
N ILE A 479 1.78 -15.97 -1.25
CA ILE A 479 0.52 -16.67 -1.44
C ILE A 479 -0.62 -15.66 -1.42
N ILE A 480 -1.40 -15.58 -2.50
CA ILE A 480 -2.61 -14.78 -2.58
C ILE A 480 -3.81 -15.73 -2.63
N SER A 481 -4.56 -15.82 -1.54
CA SER A 481 -5.71 -16.71 -1.44
C SER A 481 -7.05 -15.98 -1.28
N GLY A 482 -7.04 -14.64 -1.20
CA GLY A 482 -8.24 -13.82 -1.07
C GLY A 482 -7.95 -12.34 -1.22
N GLY A 483 -8.99 -11.51 -1.02
CA GLY A 483 -8.90 -10.07 -1.14
C GLY A 483 -8.85 -9.55 -2.58
N THR A 484 -8.66 -8.24 -2.68
CA THR A 484 -8.48 -7.52 -3.96
C THR A 484 -7.13 -6.84 -3.98
N VAL A 485 -6.26 -7.24 -4.89
CA VAL A 485 -4.90 -6.72 -5.05
C VAL A 485 -4.81 -5.98 -6.38
N THR A 486 -4.46 -4.71 -6.33
CA THR A 486 -4.21 -3.88 -7.51
C THR A 486 -2.80 -3.31 -7.45
N VAL A 487 -1.97 -3.65 -8.44
CA VAL A 487 -0.60 -3.15 -8.53
C VAL A 487 -0.39 -2.49 -9.89
N LYS A 488 0.12 -1.27 -9.86
CA LYS A 488 0.50 -0.52 -11.07
C LYS A 488 1.95 -0.04 -10.93
N SER A 489 2.81 -0.45 -11.84
CA SER A 489 4.21 -0.02 -11.88
C SER A 489 4.52 0.66 -13.20
N ALA A 490 5.26 1.77 -13.13
CA ALA A 490 5.72 2.48 -14.31
C ALA A 490 7.20 2.21 -14.66
N GLY A 491 8.02 1.79 -13.69
CA GLY A 491 9.48 1.74 -13.84
C GLY A 491 10.14 0.38 -13.64
N GLY A 492 9.40 -0.65 -13.39
CA GLY A 492 9.88 -2.01 -13.19
C GLY A 492 8.72 -2.96 -13.03
N GLU A 493 8.96 -4.15 -12.51
CA GLU A 493 7.95 -5.18 -12.35
C GLU A 493 6.80 -4.71 -11.45
N GLY A 494 5.59 -5.13 -11.80
CA GLY A 494 4.43 -4.91 -10.95
C GLY A 494 4.52 -5.73 -9.67
N LEU A 495 4.66 -7.03 -9.80
CA LEU A 495 4.78 -8.00 -8.71
C LEU A 495 6.00 -8.89 -8.97
N GLU A 496 7.02 -8.78 -8.12
CA GLU A 496 8.23 -9.59 -8.17
C GLU A 496 8.36 -10.47 -6.92
N VAL A 497 8.53 -11.79 -7.09
CA VAL A 497 8.73 -12.74 -6.00
C VAL A 497 10.02 -13.51 -6.24
N LYS A 498 10.94 -13.51 -5.29
CA LYS A 498 12.24 -14.17 -5.43
C LYS A 498 12.23 -15.66 -5.06
N GLY A 499 11.09 -16.21 -4.68
CA GLY A 499 10.78 -17.63 -4.56
C GLY A 499 9.56 -18.01 -5.39
N ASP A 500 8.68 -18.83 -4.82
CA ASP A 500 7.45 -19.29 -5.48
C ASP A 500 6.32 -18.27 -5.31
N LEU A 501 5.47 -18.13 -6.33
CA LEU A 501 4.26 -17.32 -6.31
C LEU A 501 3.04 -18.21 -6.54
N THR A 502 2.07 -18.14 -5.62
CA THR A 502 0.84 -18.93 -5.71
C THR A 502 -0.40 -18.05 -5.59
N PHE A 503 -1.33 -18.24 -6.52
CA PHE A 503 -2.67 -17.69 -6.49
C PHE A 503 -3.67 -18.80 -6.19
N ASP A 504 -4.22 -18.80 -4.98
CA ASP A 504 -5.23 -19.75 -4.51
C ASP A 504 -6.66 -19.16 -4.49
N GLY A 505 -6.80 -17.84 -4.75
CA GLY A 505 -8.07 -17.14 -4.74
C GLY A 505 -7.92 -15.62 -4.86
N GLY A 506 -9.02 -14.90 -4.61
CA GLY A 506 -9.06 -13.44 -4.67
C GLY A 506 -9.07 -12.86 -6.08
N GLU A 507 -8.85 -11.56 -6.14
CA GLU A 507 -8.82 -10.77 -7.38
C GLU A 507 -7.47 -10.04 -7.45
N THR A 508 -6.63 -10.35 -8.42
CA THR A 508 -5.32 -9.74 -8.59
C THR A 508 -5.22 -9.06 -9.94
N TYR A 509 -5.01 -7.77 -9.94
CA TYR A 509 -4.77 -6.93 -11.11
C TYR A 509 -3.35 -6.35 -11.02
N VAL A 510 -2.50 -6.72 -11.96
CA VAL A 510 -1.12 -6.23 -12.04
C VAL A 510 -0.87 -5.62 -13.40
N SER A 511 -0.25 -4.45 -13.44
CA SER A 511 0.20 -3.83 -14.68
C SER A 511 1.60 -3.24 -14.54
N SER A 512 2.42 -3.42 -15.57
CA SER A 512 3.70 -2.73 -15.74
C SER A 512 3.78 -2.08 -17.11
N THR A 513 4.43 -0.91 -17.20
CA THR A 513 4.66 -0.23 -18.47
C THR A 513 6.08 -0.39 -18.99
N SER A 514 7.00 -0.92 -18.21
CA SER A 514 8.42 -0.97 -18.57
C SER A 514 9.06 -2.34 -18.41
N ASP A 515 8.45 -3.23 -17.67
CA ASP A 515 9.00 -4.54 -17.32
C ASP A 515 7.88 -5.57 -17.20
N ASP A 516 8.14 -6.76 -16.62
CA ASP A 516 7.13 -7.78 -16.38
C ASP A 516 6.01 -7.25 -15.49
N ALA A 517 4.78 -7.64 -15.80
CA ALA A 517 3.74 -7.35 -14.84
C ALA A 517 3.88 -8.25 -13.60
N ILE A 518 4.09 -9.54 -13.80
CA ILE A 518 4.33 -10.53 -12.74
C ILE A 518 5.61 -11.29 -13.08
N ASN A 519 6.57 -11.31 -12.15
CA ASN A 519 7.83 -12.05 -12.27
C ASN A 519 8.06 -12.90 -11.03
N CYS A 520 8.48 -14.17 -11.19
CA CYS A 520 8.95 -14.94 -10.05
C CYS A 520 10.17 -15.80 -10.37
N GLN A 521 11.07 -15.95 -9.39
CA GLN A 521 12.28 -16.74 -9.52
C GLN A 521 12.01 -18.24 -9.38
N GLY A 522 10.99 -18.63 -8.63
CA GLY A 522 10.53 -20.01 -8.44
C GLY A 522 9.36 -20.37 -9.38
N ASP A 523 8.56 -21.34 -8.97
CA ASP A 523 7.36 -21.74 -9.71
C ASP A 523 6.23 -20.71 -9.54
N LEU A 524 5.57 -20.38 -10.65
CA LEU A 524 4.34 -19.59 -10.67
C LEU A 524 3.14 -20.53 -10.78
N THR A 525 2.22 -20.48 -9.81
CA THR A 525 1.07 -21.38 -9.77
C THR A 525 -0.24 -20.61 -9.61
N VAL A 526 -1.21 -20.86 -10.48
CA VAL A 526 -2.58 -20.36 -10.36
C VAL A 526 -3.50 -21.55 -10.14
N ASN A 527 -4.01 -21.70 -8.92
CA ASN A 527 -4.97 -22.74 -8.56
C ASN A 527 -6.42 -22.24 -8.63
N ASN A 528 -6.64 -20.95 -8.31
CA ASN A 528 -7.97 -20.34 -8.29
C ASN A 528 -7.86 -18.81 -8.33
N GLY A 529 -9.03 -18.11 -8.32
CA GLY A 529 -9.14 -16.66 -8.32
C GLY A 529 -9.18 -16.04 -9.71
N PHE A 530 -9.08 -14.72 -9.73
CA PHE A 530 -9.05 -13.91 -10.94
C PHE A 530 -7.72 -13.20 -11.02
N VAL A 531 -6.94 -13.45 -12.07
CA VAL A 531 -5.64 -12.85 -12.29
C VAL A 531 -5.66 -12.08 -13.60
N TYR A 532 -5.28 -10.82 -13.56
CA TYR A 532 -5.00 -9.99 -14.71
C TYR A 532 -3.56 -9.51 -14.66
N ALA A 533 -2.79 -9.79 -15.69
CA ALA A 533 -1.43 -9.32 -15.86
C ALA A 533 -1.30 -8.60 -17.19
N PHE A 534 -0.84 -7.35 -17.17
CA PHE A 534 -0.60 -6.54 -18.35
C PHE A 534 0.82 -6.00 -18.34
N SER A 535 1.57 -6.27 -19.40
CA SER A 535 2.86 -5.62 -19.65
C SER A 535 2.92 -4.94 -21.02
N ALA A 536 3.52 -3.76 -21.01
CA ALA A 536 3.93 -3.06 -22.22
C ALA A 536 5.46 -3.08 -22.43
N GLY A 537 6.21 -3.50 -21.41
CA GLY A 537 7.68 -3.44 -21.37
C GLY A 537 8.38 -4.78 -21.57
N ASN A 538 7.79 -5.85 -21.08
CA ASN A 538 8.36 -7.20 -21.10
C ASN A 538 7.20 -8.22 -21.10
N ASP A 539 7.36 -9.40 -20.46
CA ASP A 539 6.33 -10.44 -20.38
C ASP A 539 5.19 -10.02 -19.43
N ALA A 540 3.98 -10.53 -19.68
CA ALA A 540 2.92 -10.25 -18.73
C ALA A 540 3.05 -11.13 -17.47
N MET A 541 3.44 -12.38 -17.63
CA MET A 541 3.75 -13.30 -16.54
C MET A 541 5.03 -14.06 -16.90
N ASP A 542 6.10 -13.86 -16.11
CA ASP A 542 7.38 -14.55 -16.25
C ASP A 542 7.71 -15.41 -15.04
N SER A 543 8.23 -16.60 -15.26
CA SER A 543 8.68 -17.52 -14.22
C SER A 543 10.02 -18.15 -14.59
N ASN A 544 11.00 -18.00 -13.73
CA ASN A 544 12.25 -18.76 -13.85
C ASN A 544 12.10 -20.24 -13.44
N GLY A 545 10.92 -20.62 -12.93
CA GLY A 545 10.47 -21.99 -12.68
C GLY A 545 9.47 -22.48 -13.71
N ASN A 546 8.57 -23.35 -13.28
CA ASN A 546 7.40 -23.71 -14.09
C ASN A 546 6.27 -22.72 -13.88
N THR A 547 5.51 -22.45 -14.94
CA THR A 547 4.21 -21.77 -14.81
C THR A 547 3.07 -22.79 -14.87
N ASN A 548 2.33 -22.92 -13.78
CA ASN A 548 1.27 -23.92 -13.61
C ASN A 548 -0.10 -23.24 -13.53
N LEU A 549 -0.89 -23.28 -14.61
CA LEU A 549 -2.28 -22.85 -14.62
C LEU A 549 -3.17 -24.05 -14.32
N ASN A 550 -3.53 -24.24 -13.05
CA ASN A 550 -4.31 -25.39 -12.59
C ASN A 550 -5.82 -25.11 -12.55
N GLY A 551 -6.20 -23.85 -12.34
CA GLY A 551 -7.58 -23.39 -12.20
C GLY A 551 -7.68 -21.88 -12.28
N GLY A 552 -8.82 -21.31 -11.87
CA GLY A 552 -9.05 -19.87 -11.88
C GLY A 552 -9.22 -19.26 -13.27
N TYR A 553 -9.17 -17.93 -13.31
CA TYR A 553 -9.36 -17.11 -14.50
C TYR A 553 -8.12 -16.21 -14.68
N VAL A 554 -7.37 -16.46 -15.74
CA VAL A 554 -6.10 -15.76 -16.01
C VAL A 554 -6.24 -14.98 -17.32
N MET A 555 -6.00 -13.68 -17.27
CA MET A 555 -5.86 -12.85 -18.47
C MET A 555 -4.45 -12.24 -18.48
N ALA A 556 -3.62 -12.67 -19.41
CA ALA A 556 -2.24 -12.24 -19.56
C ALA A 556 -2.05 -11.51 -20.90
N ILE A 557 -1.65 -10.26 -20.85
CA ILE A 557 -1.53 -9.38 -22.02
C ILE A 557 -0.10 -8.82 -22.08
N CYS A 558 0.67 -9.26 -23.09
CA CYS A 558 1.94 -8.67 -23.45
C CYS A 558 1.78 -7.87 -24.74
N THR A 559 2.13 -6.59 -24.71
CA THR A 559 2.06 -5.72 -25.91
C THR A 559 3.43 -5.37 -26.47
N LYS A 560 4.51 -5.81 -25.84
CA LYS A 560 5.89 -5.58 -26.28
C LYS A 560 6.17 -6.22 -27.65
N GLY A 561 5.66 -7.43 -27.83
CA GLY A 561 5.93 -8.27 -29.00
C GLY A 561 7.24 -9.06 -28.87
N ASN A 562 7.43 -9.99 -29.78
CA ASN A 562 8.54 -10.95 -29.80
C ASN A 562 9.91 -10.28 -29.52
N PRO A 563 10.76 -10.83 -28.62
CA PRO A 563 10.64 -12.19 -28.07
C PRO A 563 9.68 -12.34 -26.87
N GLU A 564 9.17 -11.24 -26.33
CA GLU A 564 8.35 -11.26 -25.12
C GLU A 564 6.95 -11.83 -25.39
N VAL A 565 6.40 -12.53 -24.41
CA VAL A 565 5.13 -13.27 -24.52
C VAL A 565 4.15 -12.94 -23.39
N ALA A 566 2.92 -13.41 -23.51
CA ALA A 566 1.93 -13.24 -22.44
C ALA A 566 2.27 -14.06 -21.21
N ILE A 567 2.78 -15.28 -21.38
CA ILE A 567 3.18 -16.18 -20.29
C ILE A 567 4.45 -16.90 -20.69
N ASP A 568 5.51 -16.63 -19.93
CA ASP A 568 6.82 -17.26 -20.06
C ASP A 568 7.05 -18.32 -18.96
N ALA A 569 7.99 -19.21 -19.20
CA ALA A 569 8.55 -20.16 -18.27
C ALA A 569 9.97 -20.55 -18.76
N ASN A 570 10.92 -20.75 -17.87
CA ASN A 570 12.34 -20.97 -18.20
C ASN A 570 12.60 -22.29 -18.94
N THR A 571 12.21 -22.33 -20.22
CA THR A 571 12.38 -23.53 -21.07
C THR A 571 13.84 -23.82 -21.37
N GLU A 572 14.74 -22.86 -21.27
CA GLU A 572 16.19 -23.02 -21.40
C GLU A 572 16.76 -23.95 -20.31
N GLU A 573 16.14 -23.95 -19.12
CA GLU A 573 16.47 -24.86 -18.01
C GLU A 573 15.52 -26.08 -17.92
N GLY A 574 14.69 -26.30 -18.96
CA GLY A 574 13.78 -27.44 -19.04
C GLY A 574 12.47 -27.27 -18.25
N LYS A 575 12.19 -26.06 -17.81
CA LYS A 575 10.89 -25.70 -17.19
C LYS A 575 9.81 -25.58 -18.26
N LYS A 576 8.55 -25.47 -17.86
CA LYS A 576 7.44 -25.41 -18.81
C LYS A 576 6.25 -24.60 -18.30
N LEU A 577 5.52 -24.03 -19.25
CA LEU A 577 4.16 -23.60 -19.04
C LEU A 577 3.21 -24.81 -19.12
N TYR A 578 2.43 -25.06 -18.07
CA TYR A 578 1.39 -26.07 -18.00
C TYR A 578 0.01 -25.42 -17.97
N ILE A 579 -0.83 -25.69 -18.97
CA ILE A 579 -2.23 -25.28 -19.02
C ILE A 579 -3.08 -26.48 -18.66
N ASN A 580 -3.42 -26.62 -17.39
CA ASN A 580 -4.09 -27.80 -16.87
C ASN A 580 -5.62 -27.68 -16.97
N LYS A 581 -6.27 -28.83 -16.95
CA LYS A 581 -7.73 -28.91 -17.02
C LYS A 581 -8.35 -28.23 -15.79
N GLY A 582 -9.13 -27.19 -16.04
CA GLY A 582 -9.75 -26.37 -14.99
C GLY A 582 -9.41 -24.90 -15.08
N ALA A 583 -8.27 -24.55 -15.67
CA ALA A 583 -7.89 -23.18 -15.89
C ALA A 583 -8.71 -22.52 -17.03
N THR A 584 -9.09 -21.27 -16.84
CA THR A 584 -9.62 -20.40 -17.89
C THR A 584 -8.57 -19.36 -18.23
N LEU A 585 -8.03 -19.42 -19.43
CA LEU A 585 -6.96 -18.54 -19.93
C LEU A 585 -7.48 -17.66 -21.06
N VAL A 586 -7.14 -16.40 -21.02
CA VAL A 586 -7.19 -15.43 -22.12
C VAL A 586 -5.83 -14.78 -22.24
N ALA A 587 -5.15 -14.92 -23.37
CA ALA A 587 -3.81 -14.38 -23.54
C ALA A 587 -3.69 -13.56 -24.85
N TYR A 588 -2.78 -12.58 -24.85
CA TYR A 588 -2.37 -11.82 -26.02
C TYR A 588 -0.87 -11.55 -25.95
N GLY A 589 -0.17 -11.76 -27.08
CA GLY A 589 1.28 -11.59 -27.19
C GLY A 589 2.05 -12.91 -27.38
N GLY A 590 1.33 -14.05 -27.30
CA GLY A 590 1.94 -15.38 -27.45
C GLY A 590 1.97 -16.15 -26.13
N LEU A 591 2.37 -17.40 -26.22
CA LEU A 591 2.65 -18.29 -25.09
C LEU A 591 4.03 -18.88 -25.29
N GLU A 592 4.71 -19.24 -24.19
CA GLU A 592 6.01 -19.91 -24.23
C GLU A 592 6.00 -21.15 -25.15
N ASN A 593 7.10 -21.31 -25.91
CA ASN A 593 7.24 -22.42 -26.83
C ASN A 593 7.30 -23.77 -26.09
N GLY A 594 6.66 -24.79 -26.66
CA GLY A 594 6.67 -26.13 -26.06
C GLY A 594 5.83 -26.27 -24.79
N TYR A 595 4.86 -25.35 -24.57
CA TYR A 595 3.91 -25.47 -23.47
C TYR A 595 3.20 -26.84 -23.47
N SER A 596 2.81 -27.30 -22.30
CA SER A 596 2.08 -28.54 -22.09
C SER A 596 0.64 -28.22 -21.72
N THR A 597 -0.30 -28.96 -22.32
CA THR A 597 -1.70 -28.71 -22.02
C THR A 597 -2.50 -30.00 -21.87
N SER A 598 -3.45 -30.01 -20.94
CA SER A 598 -4.46 -31.07 -20.79
C SER A 598 -5.86 -30.67 -21.27
N GLN A 599 -5.98 -29.49 -21.88
CA GLN A 599 -7.20 -29.00 -22.55
C GLN A 599 -6.83 -28.22 -23.82
N SER A 600 -7.78 -28.04 -24.74
CA SER A 600 -7.51 -27.38 -26.02
C SER A 600 -7.21 -25.90 -25.86
N VAL A 601 -6.29 -25.40 -26.68
CA VAL A 601 -5.93 -23.99 -26.81
C VAL A 601 -6.33 -23.49 -28.19
N TYR A 602 -6.99 -22.36 -28.24
CA TYR A 602 -7.57 -21.80 -29.45
C TYR A 602 -7.16 -20.36 -29.68
N SER A 603 -7.17 -19.93 -30.93
CA SER A 603 -7.20 -18.52 -31.32
C SER A 603 -8.64 -18.09 -31.55
N ILE A 604 -9.04 -16.97 -30.94
CA ILE A 604 -10.40 -16.44 -31.01
C ILE A 604 -10.37 -14.97 -31.39
N SER A 605 -11.29 -14.56 -32.30
CA SER A 605 -11.50 -13.13 -32.59
C SER A 605 -12.48 -12.55 -31.57
N GLY A 606 -12.16 -11.38 -31.06
CA GLY A 606 -13.00 -10.59 -30.16
C GLY A 606 -13.38 -9.24 -30.72
N THR A 607 -14.00 -8.41 -29.92
CA THR A 607 -14.21 -6.97 -30.16
C THR A 607 -13.38 -6.18 -29.16
N ALA A 608 -12.47 -5.38 -29.67
CA ALA A 608 -11.63 -4.51 -28.86
C ALA A 608 -12.48 -3.55 -28.01
N GLY A 609 -12.06 -3.29 -26.77
CA GLY A 609 -12.75 -2.42 -25.81
C GLY A 609 -14.10 -2.94 -25.29
N SER A 610 -14.54 -4.10 -25.75
CA SER A 610 -15.86 -4.66 -25.42
C SER A 610 -15.74 -5.94 -24.60
N TRP A 611 -16.86 -6.37 -24.03
CA TRP A 611 -16.97 -7.65 -23.42
C TRP A 611 -17.02 -8.76 -24.50
N ASN A 612 -16.18 -9.76 -24.32
CA ASN A 612 -16.15 -10.99 -25.10
C ASN A 612 -16.34 -12.17 -24.14
N ALA A 613 -16.76 -13.32 -24.62
CA ALA A 613 -17.05 -14.44 -23.73
C ALA A 613 -16.61 -15.77 -24.32
N LEU A 614 -16.27 -16.69 -23.43
CA LEU A 614 -16.00 -18.09 -23.67
C LEU A 614 -17.24 -18.91 -23.36
N HIS A 615 -17.52 -19.93 -24.17
CA HIS A 615 -18.76 -20.69 -24.13
C HIS A 615 -18.54 -22.20 -24.16
N ASN A 616 -19.29 -22.90 -23.36
CA ASN A 616 -19.31 -24.36 -23.29
C ASN A 616 -20.70 -24.85 -23.66
N GLY A 617 -20.86 -25.37 -24.86
CA GLY A 617 -22.10 -26.01 -25.37
C GLY A 617 -23.36 -25.15 -25.24
N LYS A 618 -23.90 -24.98 -24.06
CA LYS A 618 -25.12 -24.22 -23.77
C LYS A 618 -24.95 -23.05 -22.82
N SER A 619 -23.78 -22.91 -22.21
CA SER A 619 -23.55 -21.95 -21.12
C SER A 619 -22.30 -21.13 -21.36
N PHE A 620 -22.31 -19.86 -20.95
CA PHE A 620 -21.11 -19.06 -20.86
C PHE A 620 -20.22 -19.61 -19.73
N ILE A 621 -18.90 -19.68 -19.99
CA ILE A 621 -17.89 -20.02 -19.00
C ILE A 621 -17.52 -18.75 -18.23
N ALA A 622 -17.15 -17.71 -18.98
CA ALA A 622 -16.79 -16.39 -18.46
C ALA A 622 -16.84 -15.36 -19.59
N ALA A 623 -16.99 -14.10 -19.22
CA ALA A 623 -16.73 -12.97 -20.09
C ALA A 623 -15.48 -12.22 -19.62
N PHE A 624 -14.76 -11.62 -20.57
CA PHE A 624 -13.61 -10.79 -20.31
C PHE A 624 -13.71 -9.47 -21.08
N LYS A 625 -13.24 -8.39 -20.47
CA LYS A 625 -13.18 -7.08 -21.09
C LYS A 625 -11.90 -6.97 -21.90
N ALA A 626 -12.01 -6.92 -23.22
CA ALA A 626 -10.86 -6.74 -24.09
C ALA A 626 -10.23 -5.34 -23.91
N PRO A 627 -8.90 -5.20 -23.94
CA PRO A 627 -8.27 -3.89 -24.10
C PRO A 627 -8.78 -3.18 -25.37
N SER A 628 -8.74 -1.85 -25.37
CA SER A 628 -9.33 -1.02 -26.43
C SER A 628 -8.72 -1.22 -27.84
N ASN A 629 -7.54 -1.79 -27.91
CA ASN A 629 -6.78 -2.00 -29.15
C ASN A 629 -6.55 -3.49 -29.48
N ILE A 630 -7.11 -4.44 -28.71
CA ILE A 630 -6.88 -5.87 -28.89
C ILE A 630 -8.18 -6.55 -29.26
N SER A 631 -8.18 -7.27 -30.39
CA SER A 631 -9.36 -7.98 -30.93
C SER A 631 -9.10 -9.45 -31.29
N SER A 632 -7.93 -10.00 -30.94
CA SER A 632 -7.64 -11.43 -31.09
C SER A 632 -6.94 -11.96 -29.86
N PHE A 633 -7.29 -13.17 -29.44
CA PHE A 633 -6.82 -13.75 -28.19
C PHE A 633 -6.45 -15.21 -28.38
N ILE A 634 -5.62 -15.71 -27.46
CA ILE A 634 -5.32 -17.13 -27.30
C ILE A 634 -6.08 -17.57 -26.06
N ASP A 635 -7.04 -18.47 -26.22
CA ASP A 635 -7.97 -18.84 -25.18
C ASP A 635 -7.95 -20.33 -24.90
N SER A 636 -8.08 -20.68 -23.64
CA SER A 636 -8.27 -22.06 -23.18
C SER A 636 -9.21 -22.09 -22.00
N ALA A 637 -10.16 -23.01 -22.00
CA ALA A 637 -11.07 -23.18 -20.86
C ALA A 637 -11.66 -24.60 -20.85
N PRO A 638 -12.19 -25.07 -19.71
CA PRO A 638 -12.82 -26.37 -19.61
C PRO A 638 -13.99 -26.53 -20.59
N SER A 639 -13.90 -27.52 -21.49
CA SER A 639 -14.93 -27.80 -22.49
C SER A 639 -15.28 -26.59 -23.36
N LEU A 640 -14.34 -25.72 -23.63
CA LEU A 640 -14.52 -24.57 -24.53
C LEU A 640 -14.97 -25.05 -25.92
N SER A 641 -16.09 -24.56 -26.38
CA SER A 641 -16.69 -25.00 -27.66
C SER A 641 -16.92 -23.86 -28.63
N ASN A 642 -17.00 -22.63 -28.17
CA ASN A 642 -17.23 -21.45 -28.97
C ASN A 642 -16.85 -20.16 -28.25
N GLY A 643 -16.59 -19.09 -28.99
CA GLY A 643 -16.43 -17.73 -28.45
C GLY A 643 -17.63 -16.86 -28.84
N TYR A 644 -17.80 -15.78 -28.09
CA TYR A 644 -18.76 -14.72 -28.40
C TYR A 644 -18.08 -13.35 -28.28
N LYS A 645 -18.38 -12.43 -29.17
CA LYS A 645 -17.91 -11.06 -29.13
C LYS A 645 -19.06 -10.07 -28.96
N GLY A 646 -18.80 -8.97 -28.26
CA GLY A 646 -19.78 -7.92 -28.00
C GLY A 646 -20.94 -8.39 -27.12
N VAL A 647 -20.65 -9.21 -26.10
CA VAL A 647 -21.64 -9.64 -25.12
C VAL A 647 -21.99 -8.50 -24.17
N THR A 648 -23.14 -8.60 -23.50
CA THR A 648 -23.55 -7.73 -22.41
C THR A 648 -23.33 -8.43 -21.08
N VAL A 649 -22.72 -7.72 -20.14
CA VAL A 649 -22.54 -8.17 -18.75
C VAL A 649 -23.43 -7.31 -17.87
N SER A 650 -24.33 -7.93 -17.13
CA SER A 650 -25.21 -7.28 -16.13
C SER A 650 -24.91 -7.75 -14.70
N GLY A 651 -24.04 -8.73 -14.53
CA GLY A 651 -23.56 -9.24 -13.26
C GLY A 651 -22.38 -8.42 -12.72
N GLU A 652 -21.93 -8.82 -11.54
CA GLU A 652 -20.72 -8.25 -10.92
C GLU A 652 -19.49 -8.56 -11.79
N SER A 653 -18.62 -7.55 -11.96
CA SER A 653 -17.34 -7.72 -12.62
C SER A 653 -16.21 -7.81 -11.58
N LYS A 654 -15.22 -8.64 -11.88
CA LYS A 654 -14.06 -8.93 -11.03
C LYS A 654 -12.78 -8.35 -11.63
N CYS A 655 -11.74 -8.21 -10.80
CA CYS A 655 -10.41 -7.80 -11.23
C CYS A 655 -10.44 -6.45 -11.95
N ASN A 656 -10.91 -5.40 -11.27
CA ASN A 656 -11.07 -4.03 -11.83
C ASN A 656 -11.92 -3.99 -13.11
N GLY A 657 -12.97 -4.82 -13.20
CA GLY A 657 -13.90 -4.80 -14.33
C GLY A 657 -13.41 -5.58 -15.56
N VAL A 658 -12.44 -6.46 -15.39
CA VAL A 658 -11.89 -7.28 -16.50
C VAL A 658 -12.67 -8.59 -16.69
N TRP A 659 -13.12 -9.23 -15.62
CA TRP A 659 -13.79 -10.53 -15.66
C TRP A 659 -15.23 -10.46 -15.20
N ALA A 660 -16.06 -11.34 -15.77
CA ALA A 660 -17.40 -11.65 -15.25
C ALA A 660 -17.73 -13.14 -15.51
N THR A 661 -18.37 -13.78 -14.54
CA THR A 661 -18.75 -15.19 -14.61
C THR A 661 -20.26 -15.41 -14.61
N GLU A 662 -21.02 -14.33 -14.45
CA GLU A 662 -22.49 -14.35 -14.39
C GLU A 662 -23.08 -13.11 -15.08
N GLY A 663 -24.39 -13.13 -15.30
CA GLY A 663 -25.09 -12.02 -15.96
C GLY A 663 -24.66 -11.79 -17.41
N ILE A 664 -24.11 -12.80 -18.09
CA ILE A 664 -23.60 -12.72 -19.47
C ILE A 664 -24.73 -13.06 -20.45
N SER A 665 -24.90 -12.21 -21.46
CA SER A 665 -25.95 -12.41 -22.47
C SER A 665 -25.59 -11.78 -23.82
N GLY A 666 -26.29 -12.19 -24.88
CA GLY A 666 -26.16 -11.61 -26.22
C GLY A 666 -24.83 -11.92 -26.90
N GLY A 667 -24.37 -10.97 -27.73
CA GLY A 667 -23.14 -11.10 -28.51
C GLY A 667 -23.31 -11.90 -29.82
N SER A 668 -22.25 -11.90 -30.60
CA SER A 668 -22.15 -12.67 -31.86
C SER A 668 -21.16 -13.80 -31.70
N SER A 669 -21.56 -15.01 -32.07
CA SER A 669 -20.72 -16.21 -32.05
C SER A 669 -19.50 -16.04 -32.97
N VAL A 670 -18.36 -16.54 -32.53
CA VAL A 670 -17.11 -16.59 -33.30
C VAL A 670 -16.50 -17.98 -33.22
N SER A 671 -15.97 -18.44 -34.36
CA SER A 671 -15.40 -19.79 -34.45
C SER A 671 -14.05 -19.85 -33.74
N LEU A 672 -13.75 -21.01 -33.18
CA LEU A 672 -12.44 -21.35 -32.64
C LEU A 672 -11.52 -21.84 -33.75
N SER A 673 -10.27 -21.46 -33.73
CA SER A 673 -9.19 -22.02 -34.55
C SER A 673 -8.12 -22.59 -33.61
N ASN A 674 -7.61 -23.78 -33.89
CA ASN A 674 -6.53 -24.33 -33.05
C ASN A 674 -5.35 -23.36 -33.02
N TYR A 675 -4.88 -23.05 -31.82
CA TYR A 675 -3.65 -22.28 -31.67
C TYR A 675 -2.46 -23.20 -31.95
N THR A 676 -1.68 -22.89 -32.96
CA THR A 676 -0.57 -23.73 -33.44
C THR A 676 0.78 -23.40 -32.83
N GLY A 677 0.81 -22.46 -31.90
CA GLY A 677 2.04 -22.05 -31.22
C GLY A 677 2.80 -20.95 -31.97
N GLY A 678 3.56 -20.19 -31.22
CA GLY A 678 4.74 -19.51 -31.62
C GLY A 678 4.60 -18.29 -32.50
N ASN A 679 4.72 -17.12 -31.92
CA ASN A 679 5.52 -16.04 -32.51
C ASN A 679 6.96 -16.05 -31.96
N GLY A 680 7.45 -17.20 -31.50
CA GLY A 680 8.88 -17.47 -31.44
C GLY A 680 9.37 -17.53 -32.88
N GLY A 681 10.13 -16.56 -33.36
CA GLY A 681 10.73 -16.59 -34.69
C GLY A 681 11.52 -17.88 -34.93
N PRO A 682 11.72 -18.28 -36.19
CA PRO A 682 12.51 -19.46 -36.51
C PRO A 682 13.90 -19.31 -35.92
N GLY A 683 14.38 -20.33 -35.21
CA GLY A 683 15.62 -20.35 -34.48
C GLY A 683 16.74 -19.50 -35.10
N GLY A 684 16.97 -18.36 -34.56
CA GLY A 684 18.20 -17.62 -34.69
C GLY A 684 19.21 -18.26 -33.79
N ASN A 685 20.32 -18.71 -34.34
CA ASN A 685 21.49 -19.23 -33.65
C ASN A 685 21.77 -18.48 -32.35
N GLY A 686 21.95 -19.21 -31.29
CA GLY A 686 22.32 -18.80 -29.96
C GLY A 686 23.09 -17.49 -29.81
N GLY A 687 22.38 -16.42 -29.57
CA GLY A 687 22.86 -15.24 -28.89
C GLY A 687 22.14 -15.25 -27.55
N GLY A 688 22.86 -15.56 -26.48
CA GLY A 688 22.29 -15.57 -25.15
C GLY A 688 21.56 -14.26 -24.89
N ARG A 689 20.31 -14.36 -24.44
CA ARG A 689 19.60 -13.23 -23.87
C ARG A 689 20.48 -12.61 -22.77
N PRO A 690 20.68 -11.27 -22.74
CA PRO A 690 21.13 -10.65 -21.51
C PRO A 690 20.03 -10.90 -20.48
N GLY A 691 20.38 -11.62 -19.42
CA GLY A 691 19.42 -11.92 -18.36
C GLY A 691 18.71 -10.67 -17.93
N GLY A 692 17.38 -10.69 -18.02
CA GLY A 692 16.53 -9.64 -17.48
C GLY A 692 16.77 -9.53 -15.97
N TRP A 693 17.01 -8.32 -15.54
CA TRP A 693 17.43 -7.93 -14.18
C TRP A 693 16.26 -7.84 -13.21
#